data_7b9217ba75c3bfce831d181f852c7bc5
#
_entry.id   7b9217ba75c3bfce831d181f852c7bc5
#
_cell.length_a   1.000
_cell.length_b   1.000
_cell.length_c   1.000
_cell.angle_alpha   90.00
_cell.angle_beta   90.00
_cell.angle_gamma   90.00
#
_symmetry.space_group_name_H-M   'P 1'
#
loop_
_entity.id
_entity.type
_entity.pdbx_description
1 polymer ?
#
loop_
_entity_poly.entity_id
_entity_poly.type
_entity_poly.pdbx_seq_one_letter_code
_entity_poly.pdbx_strand_id
1 'polypeptide(L)'
;MNIVAIIQARMGSTRLRGKSLYEICGDPLLLKVIKQVKNSNLISELIVVTTTLKEDKPIIDLCKKNNLRFFRGSKNNVLERYLKAAEITKGDIIVRITGDCPLIAPDTIDEVIEGFLKSNCSYVSNTNPYTRSEGQDVEVFSYETLKFAAQNASEVIDLEHVTLYMKKDRLLSKKNINHNFYKFSDLKLSVDYIEDLNFVREVWANLEKIFTKKEYYNYKEIVMALHQTERRGETPVINDGLYLSILKSCKNEGTEPLTLSKSFHLLEESNKFIPGGAQTYSKSWRPHIKGVSPIFLKTGKGSIVHDVDNNEYIDLIQGLLPNILGYANEDVNKAVLEVASKGHSFSLPHELEILLAKKLCQIIPCAEKVRFGKNGSDATAGAVRVARAFTSRENVAVCGYHGWQDWFIGSTSRKAGVPKSTIDLVHSFKYNDLLDLERVLSSRKDQFAAVILEPVNFFWPNDDYLLKVKEITHKHGALLIFDEICSGFHFGIGGAQKLFGVKPDLATFGKAMGNGWPISCIVGRSDIMQVFEDAFFSFTFAGDVASIAAALKVIEILEDGQAYENMRVAGKTICDGAKVMAEASGLANIFKLDGHHNWSVFDFLDNNGQSDLAIKTLWIQELTRNGVLILTTINISASMDQYCINKVLKAFAKGFNKIKKCREENINPIDLIDGPIPIPAFKAR
;
A
#
# COMPACT_ATOMS: atom_id res chain seq x y z
N MET A 1 -29.87 20.24 -25.79
CA MET A 1 -29.39 19.43 -24.67
C MET A 1 -28.87 20.41 -23.61
N ASN A 2 -29.53 20.46 -22.46
CA ASN A 2 -29.20 21.39 -21.39
C ASN A 2 -28.37 20.67 -20.31
N ILE A 3 -27.10 21.08 -20.14
CA ILE A 3 -26.18 20.48 -19.16
C ILE A 3 -26.15 21.38 -17.93
N VAL A 4 -26.65 20.87 -16.81
CA VAL A 4 -26.85 21.66 -15.59
C VAL A 4 -25.93 21.19 -14.48
N ALA A 5 -25.11 22.12 -13.96
CA ALA A 5 -24.35 21.87 -12.73
C ALA A 5 -25.21 22.14 -11.49
N ILE A 6 -25.33 21.17 -10.61
CA ILE A 6 -26.02 21.31 -9.33
C ILE A 6 -24.98 21.26 -8.20
N ILE A 7 -24.83 22.39 -7.49
CA ILE A 7 -23.91 22.53 -6.37
C ILE A 7 -24.69 22.47 -5.06
N GLN A 8 -24.41 21.43 -4.24
CA GLN A 8 -25.03 21.32 -2.91
C GLN A 8 -24.21 22.04 -1.84
N ALA A 9 -24.85 22.85 -1.00
CA ALA A 9 -24.22 23.53 0.12
C ALA A 9 -25.17 23.67 1.30
N ARG A 10 -24.65 23.60 2.55
CA ARG A 10 -25.41 23.85 3.79
C ARG A 10 -24.51 24.44 4.86
N MET A 11 -25.09 25.24 5.76
CA MET A 11 -24.38 25.81 6.92
C MET A 11 -24.16 24.78 8.05
N GLY A 12 -25.03 23.78 8.13
CA GLY A 12 -25.07 22.77 9.19
C GLY A 12 -24.06 21.63 9.03
N SER A 13 -22.82 21.90 8.55
CA SER A 13 -21.75 20.91 8.56
C SER A 13 -21.37 20.56 10.00
N THR A 14 -21.34 19.25 10.32
CA THR A 14 -21.01 18.79 11.67
C THR A 14 -19.50 18.86 11.96
N ARG A 15 -18.65 18.77 10.94
CA ARG A 15 -17.19 18.78 11.02
C ARG A 15 -16.62 20.21 11.07
N LEU A 16 -17.09 21.09 10.20
CA LEU A 16 -16.70 22.51 10.16
C LEU A 16 -17.95 23.36 9.88
N ARG A 17 -18.58 23.84 10.96
CA ARG A 17 -19.85 24.56 10.86
C ARG A 17 -19.67 25.87 10.08
N GLY A 18 -20.54 26.11 9.09
CA GLY A 18 -20.50 27.32 8.30
C GLY A 18 -19.40 27.37 7.23
N LYS A 19 -18.72 26.24 6.95
CA LYS A 19 -17.56 26.17 6.02
C LYS A 19 -17.82 26.80 4.64
N SER A 20 -19.05 26.73 4.14
CA SER A 20 -19.43 27.32 2.83
C SER A 20 -19.15 28.83 2.71
N LEU A 21 -19.06 29.54 3.84
CA LEU A 21 -18.85 30.99 3.88
C LEU A 21 -17.47 31.39 4.41
N TYR A 22 -16.61 30.43 4.77
CA TYR A 22 -15.24 30.78 5.15
C TYR A 22 -14.48 31.39 3.98
N GLU A 23 -13.75 32.43 4.28
CA GLU A 23 -13.00 33.20 3.28
C GLU A 23 -11.75 32.44 2.80
N ILE A 24 -11.57 32.44 1.46
CA ILE A 24 -10.37 31.96 0.77
C ILE A 24 -9.95 33.09 -0.18
N CYS A 25 -8.86 33.78 0.12
CA CYS A 25 -8.30 34.88 -0.70
C CYS A 25 -9.37 35.86 -1.17
N GLY A 26 -10.14 36.42 -0.22
CA GLY A 26 -11.14 37.49 -0.45
C GLY A 26 -12.53 37.04 -0.91
N ASP A 27 -12.77 35.75 -1.15
CA ASP A 27 -14.09 35.22 -1.52
C ASP A 27 -14.54 34.10 -0.56
N PRO A 28 -15.85 33.97 -0.27
CA PRO A 28 -16.37 32.79 0.40
C PRO A 28 -16.04 31.49 -0.34
N LEU A 29 -15.75 30.41 0.38
CA LEU A 29 -15.44 29.10 -0.17
C LEU A 29 -16.43 28.66 -1.28
N LEU A 30 -17.74 28.75 -1.00
CA LEU A 30 -18.78 28.40 -1.97
C LEU A 30 -18.70 29.28 -3.24
N LEU A 31 -18.33 30.54 -3.11
CA LEU A 31 -18.18 31.43 -4.28
C LEU A 31 -16.97 31.04 -5.13
N LYS A 32 -15.87 30.54 -4.52
CA LYS A 32 -14.72 29.99 -5.27
C LYS A 32 -15.15 28.75 -6.07
N VAL A 33 -15.91 27.82 -5.48
CA VAL A 33 -16.49 26.67 -6.19
C VAL A 33 -17.32 27.16 -7.39
N ILE A 34 -18.24 28.08 -7.17
CA ILE A 34 -19.13 28.60 -8.21
C ILE A 34 -18.35 29.26 -9.36
N LYS A 35 -17.33 30.05 -9.06
CA LYS A 35 -16.48 30.68 -10.08
C LYS A 35 -15.75 29.64 -10.92
N GLN A 36 -15.19 28.62 -10.31
CA GLN A 36 -14.55 27.50 -11.03
C GLN A 36 -15.55 26.79 -11.94
N VAL A 37 -16.71 26.38 -11.42
CA VAL A 37 -17.73 25.63 -12.19
C VAL A 37 -18.30 26.46 -13.34
N LYS A 38 -18.53 27.78 -13.17
CA LYS A 38 -19.02 28.67 -14.24
C LYS A 38 -18.09 28.79 -15.44
N ASN A 39 -16.81 28.45 -15.28
CA ASN A 39 -15.82 28.52 -16.35
C ASN A 39 -15.59 27.18 -17.08
N SER A 40 -16.43 26.16 -16.81
CA SER A 40 -16.56 25.00 -17.69
C SER A 40 -17.18 25.42 -19.03
N ASN A 41 -16.63 24.92 -20.13
CA ASN A 41 -17.10 25.24 -21.49
C ASN A 41 -18.39 24.49 -21.85
N LEU A 42 -18.73 23.42 -21.12
CA LEU A 42 -19.84 22.52 -21.47
C LEU A 42 -21.07 22.71 -20.58
N ILE A 43 -20.94 23.37 -19.43
CA ILE A 43 -22.08 23.67 -18.55
C ILE A 43 -22.92 24.80 -19.13
N SER A 44 -24.19 24.53 -19.38
CA SER A 44 -25.17 25.51 -19.87
C SER A 44 -25.73 26.39 -18.75
N GLU A 45 -25.95 25.80 -17.56
CA GLU A 45 -26.57 26.44 -16.42
C GLU A 45 -26.03 25.90 -15.10
N LEU A 46 -26.06 26.75 -14.03
CA LEU A 46 -25.66 26.37 -12.68
C LEU A 46 -26.75 26.76 -11.68
N ILE A 47 -27.05 25.84 -10.76
CA ILE A 47 -27.98 26.06 -9.64
C ILE A 47 -27.36 25.61 -8.31
N VAL A 48 -27.52 26.41 -7.26
CA VAL A 48 -27.12 26.04 -5.89
C VAL A 48 -28.31 25.43 -5.15
N VAL A 49 -28.14 24.26 -4.54
CA VAL A 49 -29.18 23.62 -3.73
C VAL A 49 -28.82 23.64 -2.26
N THR A 50 -29.77 24.12 -1.43
CA THR A 50 -29.60 24.21 0.03
C THR A 50 -30.87 23.78 0.75
N THR A 51 -30.86 23.82 2.10
CA THR A 51 -32.03 23.37 2.87
C THR A 51 -33.05 24.47 3.12
N THR A 52 -34.22 24.10 3.62
CA THR A 52 -35.23 25.04 4.07
C THR A 52 -34.97 25.61 5.47
N LEU A 53 -33.89 25.17 6.14
CA LEU A 53 -33.56 25.61 7.48
C LEU A 53 -33.17 27.10 7.53
N LYS A 54 -33.46 27.75 8.64
CA LYS A 54 -33.14 29.19 8.88
C LYS A 54 -31.62 29.46 8.84
N GLU A 55 -30.83 28.48 9.30
CA GLU A 55 -29.36 28.57 9.33
C GLU A 55 -28.72 28.70 7.94
N ASP A 56 -29.40 28.23 6.87
CA ASP A 56 -28.90 28.29 5.49
C ASP A 56 -29.23 29.64 4.78
N LYS A 57 -29.88 30.61 5.49
CA LYS A 57 -30.16 31.95 4.98
C LYS A 57 -28.90 32.64 4.40
N PRO A 58 -27.72 32.59 5.03
CA PRO A 58 -26.52 33.22 4.48
C PRO A 58 -26.09 32.71 3.11
N ILE A 59 -26.34 31.41 2.79
CA ILE A 59 -26.09 30.84 1.44
C ILE A 59 -27.04 31.46 0.42
N ILE A 60 -28.32 31.69 0.83
CA ILE A 60 -29.32 32.29 -0.04
C ILE A 60 -28.95 33.76 -0.30
N ASP A 61 -28.52 34.48 0.71
CA ASP A 61 -28.11 35.89 0.61
C ASP A 61 -26.86 36.00 -0.32
N LEU A 62 -25.91 35.05 -0.21
CA LEU A 62 -24.78 34.94 -1.13
C LEU A 62 -25.23 34.72 -2.59
N CYS A 63 -26.19 33.79 -2.80
CA CYS A 63 -26.73 33.54 -4.14
C CYS A 63 -27.43 34.77 -4.73
N LYS A 64 -28.27 35.45 -3.95
CA LYS A 64 -28.96 36.68 -4.38
C LYS A 64 -27.97 37.81 -4.72
N LYS A 65 -26.96 38.02 -3.88
CA LYS A 65 -25.92 39.05 -4.09
C LYS A 65 -25.15 38.83 -5.41
N ASN A 66 -24.99 37.57 -5.82
CA ASN A 66 -24.21 37.21 -7.01
C ASN A 66 -25.09 36.79 -8.22
N ASN A 67 -26.39 37.09 -8.20
CA ASN A 67 -27.36 36.74 -9.26
C ASN A 67 -27.32 35.25 -9.65
N LEU A 68 -27.25 34.35 -8.64
CA LEU A 68 -27.21 32.91 -8.82
C LEU A 68 -28.59 32.29 -8.61
N ARG A 69 -28.94 31.34 -9.44
CA ARG A 69 -30.13 30.49 -9.18
C ARG A 69 -29.88 29.62 -7.96
N PHE A 70 -30.93 29.44 -7.17
CA PHE A 70 -30.89 28.54 -6.02
C PHE A 70 -32.23 27.85 -5.80
N PHE A 71 -32.18 26.66 -5.21
CA PHE A 71 -33.37 25.92 -4.78
C PHE A 71 -33.22 25.50 -3.30
N ARG A 72 -34.34 25.48 -2.59
CA ARG A 72 -34.42 25.07 -1.17
C ARG A 72 -35.26 23.83 -1.03
N GLY A 73 -34.76 22.79 -0.37
CA GLY A 73 -35.52 21.54 -0.19
C GLY A 73 -35.23 20.82 1.13
N SER A 74 -35.59 19.55 1.21
CA SER A 74 -35.45 18.72 2.41
C SER A 74 -34.01 18.70 2.95
N LYS A 75 -33.84 18.74 4.26
CA LYS A 75 -32.54 18.53 4.92
C LYS A 75 -32.02 17.11 4.71
N ASN A 76 -32.90 16.12 4.85
CA ASN A 76 -32.55 14.69 4.90
C ASN A 76 -32.63 13.99 3.55
N ASN A 77 -33.37 14.55 2.57
CA ASN A 77 -33.48 13.98 1.23
C ASN A 77 -32.79 14.89 0.22
N VAL A 78 -31.48 14.67 0.05
CA VAL A 78 -30.66 15.42 -0.90
C VAL A 78 -30.96 15.00 -2.33
N LEU A 79 -31.25 13.72 -2.56
CA LEU A 79 -31.63 13.18 -3.87
C LEU A 79 -32.86 13.88 -4.44
N GLU A 80 -33.90 14.11 -3.61
CA GLU A 80 -35.09 14.88 -4.02
C GLU A 80 -34.73 16.33 -4.36
N ARG A 81 -33.81 16.96 -3.59
CA ARG A 81 -33.35 18.33 -3.92
C ARG A 81 -32.72 18.42 -5.29
N TYR A 82 -31.90 17.40 -5.68
CA TYR A 82 -31.32 17.32 -7.01
C TYR A 82 -32.38 17.13 -8.08
N LEU A 83 -33.35 16.23 -7.87
CA LEU A 83 -34.44 16.02 -8.81
C LEU A 83 -35.24 17.29 -9.06
N LYS A 84 -35.63 18.01 -8.00
CA LYS A 84 -36.39 19.26 -8.11
C LYS A 84 -35.59 20.37 -8.77
N ALA A 85 -34.29 20.47 -8.50
CA ALA A 85 -33.42 21.43 -9.14
C ALA A 85 -33.30 21.15 -10.67
N ALA A 86 -33.16 19.87 -11.03
CA ALA A 86 -33.13 19.45 -12.44
C ALA A 86 -34.44 19.72 -13.16
N GLU A 87 -35.60 19.54 -12.50
CA GLU A 87 -36.93 19.87 -13.05
C GLU A 87 -37.06 21.40 -13.31
N ILE A 88 -36.65 22.24 -12.35
CA ILE A 88 -36.72 23.70 -12.43
C ILE A 88 -35.83 24.25 -13.54
N THR A 89 -34.64 23.66 -13.74
CA THR A 89 -33.69 24.07 -14.76
C THR A 89 -33.91 23.39 -16.10
N LYS A 90 -34.82 22.42 -16.20
CA LYS A 90 -35.04 21.57 -17.37
C LYS A 90 -33.73 20.94 -17.86
N GLY A 91 -32.92 20.42 -16.91
CA GLY A 91 -31.63 19.82 -17.21
C GLY A 91 -31.81 18.45 -17.86
N ASP A 92 -31.22 18.22 -19.03
CA ASP A 92 -31.17 16.92 -19.68
C ASP A 92 -30.07 16.05 -19.08
N ILE A 93 -28.91 16.67 -18.79
CA ILE A 93 -27.72 16.09 -18.18
C ILE A 93 -27.40 16.86 -16.91
N ILE A 94 -27.16 16.14 -15.83
CA ILE A 94 -26.88 16.68 -14.50
C ILE A 94 -25.41 16.42 -14.15
N VAL A 95 -24.73 17.49 -13.76
CA VAL A 95 -23.35 17.46 -13.25
C VAL A 95 -23.41 17.75 -11.76
N ARG A 96 -23.07 16.75 -10.94
CA ARG A 96 -23.03 16.90 -9.49
C ARG A 96 -21.66 17.40 -9.04
N ILE A 97 -21.67 18.52 -8.33
CA ILE A 97 -20.49 19.11 -7.68
C ILE A 97 -20.83 19.36 -6.21
N THR A 98 -19.88 19.12 -5.31
CA THR A 98 -20.06 19.43 -3.89
C THR A 98 -19.53 20.83 -3.56
N GLY A 99 -20.24 21.54 -2.71
CA GLY A 99 -19.95 22.95 -2.39
C GLY A 99 -18.76 23.18 -1.47
N ASP A 100 -17.94 22.17 -1.23
CA ASP A 100 -16.73 22.16 -0.40
C ASP A 100 -15.45 21.86 -1.17
N CYS A 101 -15.51 21.91 -2.51
CA CYS A 101 -14.39 21.65 -3.42
C CYS A 101 -13.92 22.94 -4.14
N PRO A 102 -13.30 23.92 -3.43
CA PRO A 102 -12.99 25.23 -4.00
C PRO A 102 -11.89 25.21 -5.06
N LEU A 103 -11.16 24.11 -5.21
CA LEU A 103 -10.13 23.89 -6.23
C LEU A 103 -10.61 22.99 -7.38
N ILE A 104 -11.92 22.72 -7.50
CA ILE A 104 -12.46 21.96 -8.65
C ILE A 104 -12.11 22.68 -9.96
N ALA A 105 -11.45 21.99 -10.88
CA ALA A 105 -10.98 22.61 -12.12
C ALA A 105 -12.01 22.53 -13.26
N PRO A 106 -12.23 23.60 -14.04
CA PRO A 106 -13.19 23.61 -15.15
C PRO A 106 -12.91 22.54 -16.20
N ASP A 107 -11.65 22.34 -16.56
CA ASP A 107 -11.21 21.33 -17.52
C ASP A 107 -11.45 19.90 -17.00
N THR A 108 -11.35 19.65 -15.69
CA THR A 108 -11.75 18.35 -15.08
C THR A 108 -13.25 18.10 -15.27
N ILE A 109 -14.08 19.15 -15.10
CA ILE A 109 -15.53 19.06 -15.29
C ILE A 109 -15.83 18.72 -16.76
N ASP A 110 -15.21 19.43 -17.70
CA ASP A 110 -15.42 19.24 -19.12
C ASP A 110 -15.00 17.82 -19.57
N GLU A 111 -13.87 17.30 -19.09
CA GLU A 111 -13.42 15.95 -19.41
C GLU A 111 -14.41 14.86 -18.99
N VAL A 112 -15.04 14.98 -17.79
CA VAL A 112 -16.03 13.99 -17.34
C VAL A 112 -17.34 14.11 -18.11
N ILE A 113 -17.76 15.34 -18.44
CA ILE A 113 -18.93 15.58 -19.29
C ILE A 113 -18.71 14.98 -20.69
N GLU A 114 -17.55 15.24 -21.32
CA GLU A 114 -17.21 14.63 -22.61
C GLU A 114 -17.19 13.10 -22.55
N GLY A 115 -16.63 12.56 -21.47
CA GLY A 115 -16.65 11.11 -21.25
C GLY A 115 -18.06 10.51 -21.15
N PHE A 116 -19.01 11.25 -20.58
CA PHE A 116 -20.43 10.90 -20.57
C PHE A 116 -21.05 10.99 -21.98
N LEU A 117 -20.83 12.10 -22.67
CA LEU A 117 -21.38 12.32 -24.03
C LEU A 117 -20.89 11.32 -25.06
N LYS A 118 -19.64 10.84 -24.93
CA LYS A 118 -19.02 9.83 -25.80
C LYS A 118 -19.36 8.39 -25.39
N SER A 119 -20.11 8.18 -24.30
CA SER A 119 -20.48 6.86 -23.79
C SER A 119 -21.99 6.66 -23.81
N ASN A 120 -22.43 5.41 -23.88
CA ASN A 120 -23.84 5.05 -23.69
C ASN A 120 -24.13 4.68 -22.21
N CYS A 121 -23.42 5.30 -21.27
CA CYS A 121 -23.56 4.99 -19.85
C CYS A 121 -24.61 5.88 -19.20
N SER A 122 -25.30 5.31 -18.20
CA SER A 122 -26.30 6.03 -17.38
C SER A 122 -25.62 6.97 -16.36
N TYR A 123 -24.38 6.62 -15.96
CA TYR A 123 -23.61 7.34 -14.95
C TYR A 123 -22.12 7.29 -15.30
N VAL A 124 -21.46 8.46 -15.23
CA VAL A 124 -20.01 8.61 -15.45
C VAL A 124 -19.40 9.45 -14.33
N SER A 125 -18.24 9.06 -13.83
CA SER A 125 -17.50 9.82 -12.80
C SER A 125 -16.00 9.68 -12.97
N ASN A 126 -15.24 10.42 -12.17
CA ASN A 126 -13.81 10.26 -11.94
C ASN A 126 -13.48 9.82 -10.50
N THR A 127 -14.50 9.31 -9.78
CA THR A 127 -14.42 9.04 -8.32
C THR A 127 -14.50 7.57 -7.96
N ASN A 128 -14.58 6.65 -8.91
CA ASN A 128 -14.74 5.22 -8.61
C ASN A 128 -13.93 4.32 -9.58
N PRO A 129 -12.64 4.08 -9.31
CA PRO A 129 -11.80 4.69 -8.26
C PRO A 129 -11.50 6.17 -8.53
N TYR A 130 -10.99 6.87 -7.54
CA TYR A 130 -10.50 8.25 -7.73
C TYR A 130 -9.35 8.27 -8.72
N THR A 131 -9.43 9.15 -9.71
CA THR A 131 -8.41 9.32 -10.76
C THR A 131 -7.75 10.70 -10.75
N ARG A 132 -8.20 11.57 -9.83
CA ARG A 132 -7.61 12.86 -9.44
C ARG A 132 -7.73 13.05 -7.93
N SER A 133 -7.15 14.11 -7.39
CA SER A 133 -7.26 14.52 -5.98
C SER A 133 -8.72 14.58 -5.53
N GLU A 134 -9.01 14.14 -4.31
CA GLU A 134 -10.31 14.38 -3.67
C GLU A 134 -10.60 15.88 -3.66
N GLY A 135 -11.77 16.30 -4.11
CA GLY A 135 -12.09 17.70 -4.37
C GLY A 135 -12.02 18.10 -5.84
N GLN A 136 -11.57 17.18 -6.72
CA GLN A 136 -11.75 17.23 -8.17
C GLN A 136 -12.92 16.33 -8.61
N ASP A 137 -13.87 16.09 -7.72
CA ASP A 137 -14.93 15.10 -7.86
C ASP A 137 -16.03 15.60 -8.79
N VAL A 138 -16.24 14.88 -9.88
CA VAL A 138 -17.29 15.17 -10.87
C VAL A 138 -18.09 13.91 -11.16
N GLU A 139 -19.40 14.02 -11.05
CA GLU A 139 -20.32 12.93 -11.35
C GLU A 139 -21.38 13.43 -12.34
N VAL A 140 -21.54 12.70 -13.45
CA VAL A 140 -22.42 13.09 -14.57
C VAL A 140 -23.40 11.97 -14.87
N PHE A 141 -24.68 12.30 -14.96
CA PHE A 141 -25.77 11.38 -15.23
C PHE A 141 -26.95 12.08 -15.93
N SER A 142 -27.81 11.31 -16.60
CA SER A 142 -28.99 11.87 -17.24
C SER A 142 -30.10 12.22 -16.25
N TYR A 143 -31.02 13.11 -16.62
CA TYR A 143 -32.22 13.38 -15.85
C TYR A 143 -33.03 12.11 -15.59
N GLU A 144 -33.16 11.22 -16.58
CA GLU A 144 -33.87 9.94 -16.42
C GLU A 144 -33.19 9.03 -15.39
N THR A 145 -31.87 8.98 -15.34
CA THR A 145 -31.11 8.25 -14.32
C THR A 145 -31.36 8.82 -12.91
N LEU A 146 -31.38 10.14 -12.78
CA LEU A 146 -31.71 10.82 -11.53
C LEU A 146 -33.14 10.50 -11.05
N LYS A 147 -34.08 10.58 -11.97
CA LYS A 147 -35.49 10.27 -11.70
C LYS A 147 -35.69 8.80 -11.29
N PHE A 148 -35.04 7.90 -12.01
CA PHE A 148 -35.04 6.46 -11.67
C PHE A 148 -34.49 6.22 -10.26
N ALA A 149 -33.35 6.83 -9.93
CA ALA A 149 -32.75 6.73 -8.59
C ALA A 149 -33.70 7.27 -7.51
N ALA A 150 -34.34 8.44 -7.74
CA ALA A 150 -35.25 9.04 -6.77
C ALA A 150 -36.53 8.23 -6.54
N GLN A 151 -36.99 7.44 -7.54
CA GLN A 151 -38.16 6.57 -7.43
C GLN A 151 -37.86 5.24 -6.71
N ASN A 152 -36.60 4.77 -6.73
CA ASN A 152 -36.26 3.42 -6.25
C ASN A 152 -35.40 3.44 -4.97
N ALA A 153 -34.73 4.56 -4.64
CA ALA A 153 -33.95 4.69 -3.43
C ALA A 153 -34.86 4.80 -2.21
N SER A 154 -34.69 3.90 -1.24
CA SER A 154 -35.45 3.86 0.01
C SER A 154 -34.59 3.97 1.27
N GLU A 155 -33.31 3.65 1.17
CA GLU A 155 -32.39 3.74 2.31
C GLU A 155 -32.01 5.21 2.61
N VAL A 156 -31.95 5.55 3.89
CA VAL A 156 -31.61 6.94 4.34
C VAL A 156 -30.28 7.39 3.75
N ILE A 157 -29.29 6.49 3.68
CA ILE A 157 -27.97 6.77 3.14
C ILE A 157 -28.01 7.09 1.64
N ASP A 158 -28.87 6.42 0.87
CA ASP A 158 -29.02 6.66 -0.57
C ASP A 158 -29.74 8.01 -0.84
N LEU A 159 -30.68 8.38 0.03
CA LEU A 159 -31.37 9.67 -0.05
C LEU A 159 -30.42 10.85 0.31
N GLU A 160 -29.46 10.64 1.19
CA GLU A 160 -28.48 11.67 1.59
C GLU A 160 -27.34 11.81 0.56
N HIS A 161 -26.84 10.72 -0.01
CA HIS A 161 -25.66 10.72 -0.86
C HIS A 161 -25.92 10.76 -2.37
N VAL A 162 -27.12 11.10 -2.81
CA VAL A 162 -27.56 11.35 -4.20
C VAL A 162 -27.23 10.24 -5.20
N THR A 163 -25.93 9.94 -5.38
CA THR A 163 -25.41 9.01 -6.40
C THR A 163 -25.11 7.61 -5.87
N LEU A 164 -25.24 7.39 -4.56
CA LEU A 164 -24.91 6.10 -3.95
C LEU A 164 -25.79 4.97 -4.49
N TYR A 165 -27.11 5.21 -4.66
CA TYR A 165 -28.01 4.29 -5.31
C TYR A 165 -27.57 3.99 -6.74
N MET A 166 -27.23 5.02 -7.53
CA MET A 166 -26.76 4.84 -8.92
C MET A 166 -25.48 4.00 -9.00
N LYS A 167 -24.59 4.14 -8.02
CA LYS A 167 -23.35 3.37 -7.93
C LYS A 167 -23.57 1.90 -7.60
N LYS A 168 -24.55 1.59 -6.75
CA LYS A 168 -24.89 0.22 -6.30
C LYS A 168 -25.75 -0.55 -7.32
N ASP A 169 -26.68 0.12 -8.01
CA ASP A 169 -27.65 -0.51 -8.89
C ASP A 169 -26.98 -1.22 -10.08
N ARG A 170 -27.36 -2.49 -10.33
CA ARG A 170 -26.77 -3.34 -11.37
C ARG A 170 -27.33 -3.10 -12.78
N LEU A 171 -28.49 -2.45 -12.88
CA LEU A 171 -29.16 -2.17 -14.15
C LEU A 171 -28.59 -0.91 -14.83
N LEU A 172 -27.99 -0.02 -14.05
CA LEU A 172 -27.39 1.20 -14.57
C LEU A 172 -25.98 0.96 -15.11
N SER A 173 -25.74 1.32 -16.36
CA SER A 173 -24.42 1.28 -16.97
C SER A 173 -23.53 2.41 -16.44
N LYS A 174 -22.28 2.07 -16.07
CA LYS A 174 -21.35 3.00 -15.39
C LYS A 174 -20.00 3.03 -16.08
N LYS A 175 -19.36 4.20 -16.09
CA LYS A 175 -18.00 4.36 -16.57
C LYS A 175 -17.22 5.29 -15.66
N ASN A 176 -15.96 4.94 -15.38
CA ASN A 176 -15.03 5.84 -14.72
C ASN A 176 -14.09 6.46 -15.76
N ILE A 177 -13.80 7.75 -15.62
CA ILE A 177 -12.86 8.45 -16.50
C ILE A 177 -11.48 8.35 -15.90
N ASN A 178 -10.56 7.71 -16.61
CA ASN A 178 -9.16 7.61 -16.21
C ASN A 178 -8.39 8.82 -16.74
N HIS A 179 -7.66 9.47 -15.86
CA HIS A 179 -6.74 10.56 -16.20
C HIS A 179 -5.30 10.05 -16.11
N ASN A 180 -4.48 10.33 -17.13
CA ASN A 180 -3.09 9.85 -17.21
C ASN A 180 -2.10 10.60 -16.28
N PHE A 181 -2.56 11.50 -15.41
CA PHE A 181 -1.73 12.28 -14.49
C PHE A 181 -2.12 12.03 -13.03
N TYR A 182 -1.47 11.05 -12.41
CA TYR A 182 -1.72 10.64 -11.01
C TYR A 182 -0.92 11.41 -9.95
N LYS A 183 -0.15 12.42 -10.31
CA LYS A 183 0.87 13.00 -9.41
C LYS A 183 0.34 13.57 -8.08
N PHE A 184 -0.96 13.84 -8.00
CA PHE A 184 -1.62 14.38 -6.80
C PHE A 184 -2.98 13.72 -6.52
N SER A 185 -3.20 12.48 -6.98
CA SER A 185 -4.46 11.76 -6.73
C SER A 185 -4.68 11.43 -5.24
N ASP A 186 -3.63 11.43 -4.45
CA ASP A 186 -3.60 11.20 -3.01
C ASP A 186 -3.90 12.45 -2.16
N LEU A 187 -3.97 13.63 -2.80
CA LEU A 187 -4.28 14.86 -2.08
C LEU A 187 -5.78 15.07 -1.85
N LYS A 188 -6.10 15.60 -0.68
CA LYS A 188 -7.45 16.10 -0.36
C LYS A 188 -7.51 17.60 -0.60
N LEU A 189 -8.26 18.02 -1.62
CA LEU A 189 -8.53 19.41 -1.98
C LEU A 189 -9.94 19.86 -1.57
N SER A 190 -10.73 18.96 -0.96
CA SER A 190 -12.02 19.29 -0.37
C SER A 190 -11.85 19.80 1.07
N VAL A 191 -12.74 20.67 1.53
CA VAL A 191 -12.68 21.28 2.88
C VAL A 191 -13.70 20.63 3.81
N ASP A 192 -13.21 19.87 4.80
CA ASP A 192 -14.03 19.28 5.85
C ASP A 192 -13.68 19.79 7.25
N TYR A 193 -12.41 20.09 7.49
CA TYR A 193 -11.87 20.58 8.75
C TYR A 193 -11.09 21.88 8.55
N ILE A 194 -10.70 22.52 9.64
CA ILE A 194 -9.98 23.81 9.59
C ILE A 194 -8.60 23.65 8.95
N GLU A 195 -7.99 22.48 9.10
CA GLU A 195 -6.71 22.13 8.50
C GLU A 195 -6.82 22.08 6.98
N ASP A 196 -7.87 21.43 6.44
CA ASP A 196 -8.17 21.43 5.00
C ASP A 196 -8.33 22.85 4.45
N LEU A 197 -9.06 23.69 5.20
CA LEU A 197 -9.29 25.10 4.82
C LEU A 197 -8.00 25.90 4.76
N ASN A 198 -7.13 25.74 5.74
CA ASN A 198 -5.84 26.44 5.78
C ASN A 198 -4.95 26.00 4.62
N PHE A 199 -4.91 24.72 4.33
CA PHE A 199 -4.21 24.17 3.19
C PHE A 199 -4.73 24.73 1.85
N VAL A 200 -6.03 24.69 1.63
CA VAL A 200 -6.63 25.23 0.41
C VAL A 200 -6.39 26.75 0.27
N ARG A 201 -6.36 27.49 1.38
CA ARG A 201 -5.96 28.90 1.39
C ARG A 201 -4.53 29.12 0.88
N GLU A 202 -3.61 28.28 1.32
CA GLU A 202 -2.21 28.34 0.88
C GLU A 202 -2.08 28.03 -0.62
N VAL A 203 -2.77 27.01 -1.11
CA VAL A 203 -2.79 26.70 -2.55
C VAL A 203 -3.34 27.87 -3.36
N TRP A 204 -4.45 28.47 -2.91
CA TRP A 204 -5.03 29.66 -3.56
C TRP A 204 -4.10 30.87 -3.56
N ALA A 205 -3.40 31.10 -2.45
CA ALA A 205 -2.39 32.17 -2.36
C ALA A 205 -1.23 31.94 -3.31
N ASN A 206 -0.78 30.69 -3.46
CA ASN A 206 0.25 30.32 -4.42
C ASN A 206 -0.24 30.49 -5.88
N LEU A 207 -1.48 30.10 -6.17
CA LEU A 207 -2.09 30.32 -7.50
C LEU A 207 -2.10 31.80 -7.87
N GLU A 208 -2.59 32.68 -6.98
CA GLU A 208 -2.63 34.13 -7.20
C GLU A 208 -1.23 34.75 -7.35
N LYS A 209 -0.22 34.16 -6.69
CA LYS A 209 1.19 34.58 -6.78
C LYS A 209 1.85 34.18 -8.10
N ILE A 210 1.56 32.97 -8.58
CA ILE A 210 2.21 32.40 -9.79
C ILE A 210 1.56 32.95 -11.06
N PHE A 211 0.23 33.04 -11.10
CA PHE A 211 -0.53 33.25 -12.34
C PHE A 211 -1.25 34.59 -12.40
N THR A 212 -0.94 35.57 -11.59
CA THR A 212 -1.76 36.79 -11.50
C THR A 212 -3.22 36.46 -11.08
N LYS A 213 -3.85 37.26 -10.27
CA LYS A 213 -5.20 37.00 -9.75
C LYS A 213 -6.22 36.80 -10.87
N LYS A 214 -6.77 35.55 -10.98
CA LYS A 214 -7.80 35.13 -11.93
C LYS A 214 -9.10 34.77 -11.20
N GLU A 215 -10.20 34.72 -11.94
CA GLU A 215 -11.47 34.25 -11.38
C GLU A 215 -11.49 32.71 -11.22
N TYR A 216 -10.73 31.98 -12.05
CA TYR A 216 -10.63 30.52 -12.02
C TYR A 216 -9.22 30.07 -12.43
N TYR A 217 -8.92 28.79 -12.16
CA TYR A 217 -7.68 28.12 -12.51
C TYR A 217 -7.98 26.72 -13.06
N ASN A 218 -7.26 26.32 -14.14
CA ASN A 218 -7.35 24.98 -14.69
C ASN A 218 -6.52 23.98 -13.86
N TYR A 219 -6.70 22.68 -14.12
CA TYR A 219 -6.03 21.63 -13.33
C TYR A 219 -4.50 21.73 -13.40
N LYS A 220 -3.95 22.05 -14.56
CA LYS A 220 -2.49 22.22 -14.73
C LYS A 220 -1.94 23.35 -13.86
N GLU A 221 -2.65 24.47 -13.77
CA GLU A 221 -2.26 25.60 -12.93
C GLU A 221 -2.34 25.24 -11.43
N ILE A 222 -3.40 24.51 -11.03
CA ILE A 222 -3.54 23.98 -9.67
C ILE A 222 -2.37 23.03 -9.33
N VAL A 223 -2.02 22.11 -10.22
CA VAL A 223 -0.87 21.21 -10.08
C VAL A 223 0.45 21.98 -9.93
N MET A 224 0.65 23.07 -10.70
CA MET A 224 1.85 23.91 -10.59
C MET A 224 1.92 24.65 -9.25
N ALA A 225 0.80 25.10 -8.71
CA ALA A 225 0.75 25.72 -7.38
C ALA A 225 1.04 24.71 -6.26
N LEU A 226 0.51 23.49 -6.38
CA LEU A 226 0.81 22.39 -5.48
C LEU A 226 2.32 22.07 -5.47
N HIS A 227 2.97 22.02 -6.63
CA HIS A 227 4.43 21.81 -6.72
C HIS A 227 5.27 22.92 -6.07
N GLN A 228 4.80 24.14 -6.05
CA GLN A 228 5.54 25.21 -5.36
C GLN A 228 5.44 25.14 -3.84
N THR A 229 4.35 24.56 -3.33
CA THR A 229 4.21 24.24 -1.91
C THR A 229 5.23 23.17 -1.50
N GLU A 230 5.52 22.19 -2.37
CA GLU A 230 6.55 21.16 -2.16
C GLU A 230 8.01 21.67 -2.18
N ARG A 231 8.32 22.74 -2.95
CA ARG A 231 9.72 23.21 -3.16
C ARG A 231 10.32 23.96 -1.97
N ARG A 232 9.60 24.27 -0.93
CA ARG A 232 10.09 25.02 0.23
C ARG A 232 10.84 24.18 1.26
N GLY A 233 11.14 22.91 0.99
CA GLY A 233 11.92 22.04 1.88
C GLY A 233 11.19 21.60 3.15
N GLU A 234 9.96 22.00 3.32
CA GLU A 234 9.05 21.48 4.33
C GLU A 234 8.31 20.30 3.72
N THR A 235 8.29 19.18 4.42
CA THR A 235 7.43 18.03 4.08
C THR A 235 6.01 18.59 3.87
N PRO A 236 5.32 18.27 2.76
CA PRO A 236 4.12 19.02 2.40
C PRO A 236 3.10 18.96 3.54
N VAL A 237 2.73 20.10 4.08
CA VAL A 237 1.62 20.34 5.04
C VAL A 237 0.31 19.70 4.55
N ILE A 238 0.25 19.44 3.29
CA ILE A 238 -0.77 18.76 2.49
C ILE A 238 -1.21 17.42 3.07
N ASN A 239 -0.24 16.56 3.40
CA ASN A 239 -0.51 15.23 3.90
C ASN A 239 -1.03 15.28 5.35
N ASP A 240 -0.56 16.24 6.13
CA ASP A 240 -0.94 16.36 7.54
C ASP A 240 -2.43 16.73 7.68
N GLY A 241 -2.95 17.64 6.88
CA GLY A 241 -4.37 17.99 6.85
C GLY A 241 -5.27 16.81 6.50
N LEU A 242 -4.90 16.01 5.49
CA LEU A 242 -5.61 14.79 5.12
C LEU A 242 -5.59 13.77 6.26
N TYR A 243 -4.42 13.50 6.82
CA TYR A 243 -4.26 12.50 7.89
C TYR A 243 -4.99 12.89 9.15
N LEU A 244 -4.93 14.16 9.57
CA LEU A 244 -5.69 14.68 10.72
C LEU A 244 -7.20 14.66 10.48
N SER A 245 -7.64 14.91 9.25
CA SER A 245 -9.05 14.81 8.86
C SER A 245 -9.55 13.36 8.99
N ILE A 246 -8.79 12.39 8.48
CA ILE A 246 -9.11 10.95 8.61
C ILE A 246 -9.12 10.54 10.09
N LEU A 247 -8.12 10.94 10.87
CA LEU A 247 -8.03 10.62 12.28
C LEU A 247 -9.25 11.13 13.07
N LYS A 248 -9.68 12.38 12.82
CA LYS A 248 -10.86 12.98 13.45
C LYS A 248 -12.17 12.31 13.01
N SER A 249 -12.31 11.96 11.73
CA SER A 249 -13.54 11.32 11.22
C SER A 249 -13.78 9.93 11.81
N CYS A 250 -12.70 9.21 12.11
CA CYS A 250 -12.76 7.85 12.67
C CYS A 250 -12.88 7.82 14.21
N LYS A 251 -12.92 8.95 14.90
CA LYS A 251 -12.86 9.00 16.39
C LYS A 251 -14.03 8.30 17.08
N ASN A 252 -15.22 8.31 16.49
CA ASN A 252 -16.46 7.79 17.08
C ASN A 252 -17.06 6.61 16.31
N GLU A 253 -16.35 6.07 15.32
CA GLU A 253 -16.83 4.94 14.55
C GLU A 253 -16.51 3.62 15.26
N GLY A 254 -17.54 2.82 15.57
CA GLY A 254 -17.38 1.45 16.01
C GLY A 254 -16.91 0.53 14.89
N THR A 255 -16.43 -0.66 15.28
CA THR A 255 -16.09 -1.74 14.35
C THR A 255 -17.01 -2.92 14.58
N GLU A 256 -17.68 -3.38 13.52
CA GLU A 256 -18.47 -4.61 13.57
C GLU A 256 -17.53 -5.83 13.66
N PRO A 257 -17.89 -6.86 14.46
CA PRO A 257 -17.14 -8.10 14.51
C PRO A 257 -17.15 -8.81 13.14
N LEU A 258 -16.00 -9.37 12.74
CA LEU A 258 -15.89 -10.18 11.53
C LEU A 258 -16.53 -11.55 11.75
N THR A 259 -17.20 -12.09 10.74
CA THR A 259 -17.68 -13.47 10.73
C THR A 259 -16.52 -14.38 10.30
N LEU A 260 -16.13 -15.36 11.14
CA LEU A 260 -15.00 -16.27 10.91
C LEU A 260 -15.37 -17.75 11.10
N SER A 261 -16.66 -18.09 11.03
CA SER A 261 -17.16 -19.44 11.33
C SER A 261 -16.61 -20.52 10.39
N LYS A 262 -16.50 -20.26 9.11
CA LYS A 262 -15.88 -21.20 8.15
C LYS A 262 -14.39 -21.34 8.38
N SER A 263 -13.69 -20.24 8.69
CA SER A 263 -12.27 -20.23 9.03
C SER A 263 -11.98 -21.16 10.21
N PHE A 264 -12.77 -21.11 11.28
CA PHE A 264 -12.61 -21.98 12.44
C PHE A 264 -12.92 -23.44 12.12
N HIS A 265 -14.02 -23.71 11.39
CA HIS A 265 -14.34 -25.08 10.96
C HIS A 265 -13.21 -25.68 10.12
N LEU A 266 -12.65 -24.93 9.16
CA LEU A 266 -11.54 -25.38 8.34
C LEU A 266 -10.25 -25.58 9.16
N LEU A 267 -10.02 -24.79 10.22
CA LEU A 267 -8.89 -25.00 11.12
C LEU A 267 -8.99 -26.32 11.87
N GLU A 268 -10.18 -26.66 12.38
CA GLU A 268 -10.42 -27.94 13.03
C GLU A 268 -10.17 -29.11 12.07
N GLU A 269 -10.69 -29.01 10.83
CA GLU A 269 -10.45 -30.02 9.80
C GLU A 269 -8.97 -30.11 9.41
N SER A 270 -8.30 -28.97 9.18
CA SER A 270 -6.89 -28.96 8.76
C SER A 270 -5.96 -29.58 9.80
N ASN A 271 -6.22 -29.38 11.08
CA ASN A 271 -5.41 -29.95 12.16
C ASN A 271 -5.47 -31.50 12.22
N LYS A 272 -6.51 -32.14 11.62
CA LYS A 272 -6.58 -33.59 11.51
C LYS A 272 -5.57 -34.16 10.50
N PHE A 273 -5.23 -33.39 9.48
CA PHE A 273 -4.44 -33.86 8.34
C PHE A 273 -3.11 -33.14 8.16
N ILE A 274 -3.00 -31.89 8.67
CA ILE A 274 -1.84 -31.02 8.48
C ILE A 274 -1.28 -30.63 9.86
N PRO A 275 -0.07 -31.08 10.23
CA PRO A 275 0.55 -30.68 11.49
C PRO A 275 0.64 -29.16 11.60
N GLY A 276 -0.06 -28.60 12.61
CA GLY A 276 -0.13 -27.14 12.81
C GLY A 276 -1.14 -26.38 11.96
N GLY A 277 -1.96 -27.09 11.15
CA GLY A 277 -3.04 -26.53 10.36
C GLY A 277 -2.62 -25.73 9.13
N ALA A 278 -1.32 -25.62 8.84
CA ALA A 278 -0.78 -24.90 7.68
C ALA A 278 0.62 -25.38 7.31
N GLN A 279 1.01 -25.22 6.04
CA GLN A 279 2.34 -25.65 5.55
C GLN A 279 3.47 -24.70 5.98
N THR A 280 3.14 -23.42 6.26
CA THR A 280 4.14 -22.40 6.63
C THR A 280 3.76 -21.78 7.95
N TYR A 281 4.70 -21.73 8.92
CA TYR A 281 4.45 -21.15 10.25
C TYR A 281 3.90 -19.73 10.19
N SER A 282 4.53 -18.84 9.41
CA SER A 282 4.12 -17.45 9.28
C SER A 282 2.80 -17.24 8.53
N LYS A 283 2.28 -18.27 7.84
CA LYS A 283 0.95 -18.30 7.22
C LYS A 283 -0.07 -19.08 8.05
N SER A 284 0.32 -19.65 9.21
CA SER A 284 -0.60 -20.30 10.12
C SER A 284 -1.34 -19.28 10.99
N TRP A 285 -2.32 -19.73 11.74
CA TRP A 285 -3.04 -18.89 12.69
C TRP A 285 -2.18 -18.36 13.85
N ARG A 286 -1.01 -18.99 14.14
CA ARG A 286 -0.18 -18.72 15.33
C ARG A 286 0.39 -17.30 15.44
N PRO A 287 0.90 -16.67 14.38
CA PRO A 287 1.36 -15.28 14.44
C PRO A 287 0.22 -14.27 14.31
N HIS A 288 -1.02 -14.72 14.16
CA HIS A 288 -2.20 -13.88 14.01
C HIS A 288 -3.04 -13.89 15.30
N ILE A 289 -3.98 -12.96 15.41
CA ILE A 289 -4.83 -12.84 16.60
C ILE A 289 -6.01 -13.79 16.46
N LYS A 290 -6.03 -14.82 17.30
CA LYS A 290 -7.08 -15.84 17.31
C LYS A 290 -8.43 -15.19 17.65
N GLY A 291 -9.44 -15.42 16.83
CA GLY A 291 -10.78 -14.86 17.01
C GLY A 291 -11.05 -13.57 16.21
N VAL A 292 -9.98 -12.93 15.70
CA VAL A 292 -10.08 -11.68 14.92
C VAL A 292 -9.51 -11.84 13.53
N SER A 293 -8.32 -12.44 13.41
CA SER A 293 -7.65 -12.58 12.10
C SER A 293 -8.25 -13.73 11.29
N PRO A 294 -8.35 -13.57 9.94
CA PRO A 294 -8.70 -14.67 9.06
C PRO A 294 -7.65 -15.79 9.17
N ILE A 295 -8.08 -17.03 8.93
CA ILE A 295 -7.19 -18.21 9.00
C ILE A 295 -6.92 -18.74 7.60
N PHE A 296 -7.91 -18.68 6.71
CA PHE A 296 -7.82 -19.16 5.34
C PHE A 296 -8.27 -18.08 4.36
N LEU A 297 -7.43 -17.78 3.38
CA LEU A 297 -7.76 -16.92 2.25
C LEU A 297 -8.29 -17.77 1.09
N LYS A 298 -9.25 -17.22 0.34
CA LYS A 298 -9.91 -17.88 -0.79
C LYS A 298 -9.48 -17.30 -2.13
N THR A 299 -9.41 -15.98 -2.23
CA THR A 299 -9.07 -15.26 -3.47
C THR A 299 -8.23 -14.03 -3.17
N GLY A 300 -7.49 -13.59 -4.18
CA GLY A 300 -6.75 -12.32 -4.15
C GLY A 300 -6.68 -11.69 -5.53
N LYS A 301 -6.82 -10.36 -5.62
CA LYS A 301 -6.58 -9.58 -6.83
C LYS A 301 -5.96 -8.22 -6.44
N GLY A 302 -4.88 -7.83 -7.07
CA GLY A 302 -4.14 -6.64 -6.69
C GLY A 302 -3.66 -6.73 -5.24
N SER A 303 -3.96 -5.72 -4.43
CA SER A 303 -3.65 -5.70 -2.99
C SER A 303 -4.79 -6.22 -2.11
N ILE A 304 -5.89 -6.68 -2.70
CA ILE A 304 -7.11 -7.11 -2.01
C ILE A 304 -7.17 -8.62 -1.94
N VAL A 305 -7.49 -9.15 -0.75
CA VAL A 305 -7.74 -10.58 -0.55
C VAL A 305 -9.10 -10.79 0.13
N HIS A 306 -9.72 -11.94 -0.14
CA HIS A 306 -10.93 -12.36 0.55
C HIS A 306 -10.68 -13.67 1.28
N ASP A 307 -11.18 -13.76 2.51
CA ASP A 307 -11.14 -15.00 3.26
C ASP A 307 -12.27 -15.95 2.86
N VAL A 308 -12.30 -17.13 3.47
CA VAL A 308 -13.32 -18.16 3.21
C VAL A 308 -14.71 -17.77 3.74
N ASP A 309 -14.77 -16.80 4.64
CA ASP A 309 -16.01 -16.23 5.17
C ASP A 309 -16.51 -15.02 4.35
N ASN A 310 -15.81 -14.66 3.26
CA ASN A 310 -16.01 -13.54 2.34
C ASN A 310 -15.74 -12.15 2.93
N ASN A 311 -14.98 -12.04 4.01
CA ASN A 311 -14.48 -10.75 4.46
C ASN A 311 -13.36 -10.27 3.52
N GLU A 312 -13.33 -8.96 3.24
CA GLU A 312 -12.35 -8.31 2.38
C GLU A 312 -11.24 -7.62 3.20
N TYR A 313 -10.00 -7.85 2.80
CA TYR A 313 -8.83 -7.24 3.43
C TYR A 313 -7.89 -6.61 2.39
N ILE A 314 -7.30 -5.46 2.74
CA ILE A 314 -6.07 -4.99 2.10
C ILE A 314 -4.92 -5.75 2.74
N ASP A 315 -4.18 -6.51 1.93
CA ASP A 315 -3.10 -7.37 2.44
C ASP A 315 -1.75 -6.63 2.42
N LEU A 316 -1.29 -6.21 3.60
CA LEU A 316 0.03 -5.62 3.82
C LEU A 316 1.10 -6.68 4.17
N ILE A 317 0.76 -7.98 4.13
CA ILE A 317 1.72 -9.09 4.26
C ILE A 317 2.23 -9.50 2.87
N GLN A 318 1.41 -9.33 1.82
CA GLN A 318 1.72 -9.65 0.43
C GLN A 318 2.24 -11.09 0.25
N GLY A 319 1.58 -12.05 0.95
CA GLY A 319 1.97 -13.46 0.92
C GLY A 319 3.36 -13.77 1.50
N LEU A 320 3.93 -12.90 2.31
CA LEU A 320 5.30 -12.82 2.82
C LEU A 320 6.27 -12.26 1.76
N LEU A 321 5.90 -11.12 1.13
CA LEU A 321 6.68 -10.33 0.17
C LEU A 321 6.74 -10.82 -1.29
N PRO A 322 6.24 -11.99 -1.74
CA PRO A 322 6.40 -12.33 -3.17
C PRO A 322 5.53 -11.49 -4.11
N ASN A 323 4.37 -10.98 -3.69
CA ASN A 323 3.39 -10.37 -4.59
C ASN A 323 3.65 -8.88 -4.86
N ILE A 324 4.83 -8.53 -5.36
CA ILE A 324 5.25 -7.15 -5.59
C ILE A 324 4.36 -6.38 -6.57
N LEU A 325 3.82 -7.06 -7.59
CA LEU A 325 2.86 -6.51 -8.55
C LEU A 325 1.40 -6.71 -8.11
N GLY A 326 1.17 -7.32 -6.94
CA GLY A 326 -0.13 -7.72 -6.43
C GLY A 326 -0.56 -9.12 -6.86
N TYR A 327 -1.64 -9.59 -6.22
CA TYR A 327 -2.24 -10.89 -6.49
C TYR A 327 -2.86 -10.96 -7.89
N ALA A 328 -2.78 -12.14 -8.51
CA ALA A 328 -3.42 -12.46 -9.79
C ALA A 328 -3.11 -11.42 -10.90
N ASN A 329 -1.86 -10.94 -10.97
CA ASN A 329 -1.44 -10.02 -12.02
C ASN A 329 -1.68 -10.64 -13.40
N GLU A 330 -2.46 -9.96 -14.24
CA GLU A 330 -2.97 -10.51 -15.51
C GLU A 330 -1.85 -10.78 -16.52
N ASP A 331 -0.86 -9.88 -16.62
CA ASP A 331 0.25 -10.02 -17.56
C ASP A 331 1.18 -11.16 -17.18
N VAL A 332 1.50 -11.30 -15.88
CA VAL A 332 2.29 -12.41 -15.37
C VAL A 332 1.57 -13.73 -15.58
N ASN A 333 0.29 -13.81 -15.26
CA ASN A 333 -0.52 -15.02 -15.45
C ASN A 333 -0.63 -15.40 -16.93
N LYS A 334 -0.81 -14.42 -17.83
CA LYS A 334 -0.86 -14.66 -19.28
C LYS A 334 0.46 -15.25 -19.79
N ALA A 335 1.60 -14.69 -19.38
CA ALA A 335 2.91 -15.20 -19.78
C ALA A 335 3.12 -16.65 -19.31
N VAL A 336 2.70 -16.96 -18.08
CA VAL A 336 2.78 -18.33 -17.54
C VAL A 336 1.87 -19.30 -18.28
N LEU A 337 0.62 -18.93 -18.53
CA LEU A 337 -0.34 -19.79 -19.23
C LEU A 337 0.08 -20.07 -20.67
N GLU A 338 0.70 -19.11 -21.33
CA GLU A 338 1.22 -19.28 -22.69
C GLU A 338 2.29 -20.38 -22.77
N VAL A 339 3.26 -20.40 -21.84
CA VAL A 339 4.29 -21.44 -21.82
C VAL A 339 3.74 -22.75 -21.28
N ALA A 340 2.90 -22.74 -20.25
CA ALA A 340 2.33 -23.93 -19.64
C ALA A 340 1.47 -24.73 -20.64
N SER A 341 0.81 -24.06 -21.58
CA SER A 341 0.04 -24.71 -22.67
C SER A 341 0.88 -25.54 -23.62
N LYS A 342 2.22 -25.30 -23.66
CA LYS A 342 3.18 -26.02 -24.51
C LYS A 342 4.00 -27.08 -23.75
N GLY A 343 3.80 -27.14 -22.41
CA GLY A 343 4.59 -27.94 -21.47
C GLY A 343 5.53 -27.05 -20.65
N HIS A 344 5.85 -27.45 -19.42
CA HIS A 344 6.63 -26.56 -18.51
C HIS A 344 7.74 -27.27 -17.72
N SER A 345 7.79 -28.62 -17.73
CA SER A 345 8.85 -29.41 -17.09
C SER A 345 9.39 -30.40 -18.11
N PHE A 346 10.46 -29.98 -18.76
CA PHE A 346 11.04 -30.75 -19.88
C PHE A 346 12.20 -31.63 -19.43
N SER A 347 12.51 -32.69 -20.24
CA SER A 347 13.65 -33.59 -19.99
C SER A 347 15.00 -32.93 -20.31
N LEU A 348 15.01 -31.83 -21.04
CA LEU A 348 16.20 -31.06 -21.44
C LEU A 348 15.98 -29.57 -21.10
N PRO A 349 17.06 -28.77 -20.99
CA PRO A 349 16.97 -27.33 -20.74
C PRO A 349 16.14 -26.62 -21.80
N HIS A 350 15.47 -25.55 -21.36
CA HIS A 350 14.66 -24.69 -22.22
C HIS A 350 15.35 -23.34 -22.48
N GLU A 351 15.13 -22.72 -23.64
CA GLU A 351 15.74 -21.44 -24.02
C GLU A 351 15.47 -20.29 -23.05
N LEU A 352 14.30 -20.29 -22.40
CA LEU A 352 13.95 -19.26 -21.40
C LEU A 352 14.90 -19.26 -20.19
N GLU A 353 15.53 -20.38 -19.85
CA GLU A 353 16.56 -20.41 -18.80
C GLU A 353 17.74 -19.50 -19.17
N ILE A 354 18.16 -19.55 -20.46
CA ILE A 354 19.24 -18.70 -20.96
C ILE A 354 18.81 -17.24 -20.98
N LEU A 355 17.58 -16.94 -21.40
CA LEU A 355 17.06 -15.58 -21.46
C LEU A 355 16.99 -14.94 -20.07
N LEU A 356 16.45 -15.66 -19.08
CA LEU A 356 16.38 -15.16 -17.71
C LEU A 356 17.78 -15.01 -17.10
N ALA A 357 18.70 -15.97 -17.31
CA ALA A 357 20.07 -15.88 -16.81
C ALA A 357 20.80 -14.65 -17.36
N LYS A 358 20.72 -14.41 -18.69
CA LYS A 358 21.27 -13.20 -19.32
C LYS A 358 20.67 -11.93 -18.72
N LYS A 359 19.35 -11.90 -18.54
CA LYS A 359 18.65 -10.75 -17.96
C LYS A 359 19.13 -10.45 -16.54
N LEU A 360 19.24 -11.47 -15.69
CA LEU A 360 19.72 -11.31 -14.32
C LEU A 360 21.17 -10.82 -14.27
N CYS A 361 22.05 -11.33 -15.16
CA CYS A 361 23.43 -10.84 -15.26
C CYS A 361 23.52 -9.38 -15.72
N GLN A 362 22.54 -8.88 -16.48
CA GLN A 362 22.50 -7.48 -16.90
C GLN A 362 22.05 -6.52 -15.79
N ILE A 363 21.12 -6.96 -14.93
CA ILE A 363 20.46 -6.07 -13.96
C ILE A 363 21.02 -6.16 -12.54
N ILE A 364 21.64 -7.29 -12.16
CA ILE A 364 22.17 -7.51 -10.80
C ILE A 364 23.69 -7.27 -10.80
N PRO A 365 24.20 -6.34 -9.97
CA PRO A 365 25.61 -5.90 -10.01
C PRO A 365 26.66 -7.01 -9.81
N CYS A 366 26.39 -8.03 -8.96
CA CYS A 366 27.34 -9.11 -8.72
C CYS A 366 27.19 -10.29 -9.68
N ALA A 367 26.15 -10.32 -10.50
CA ALA A 367 25.80 -11.49 -11.32
C ALA A 367 26.68 -11.59 -12.57
N GLU A 368 27.56 -12.57 -12.62
CA GLU A 368 28.29 -13.00 -13.80
C GLU A 368 27.79 -14.35 -14.32
N LYS A 369 27.29 -15.20 -13.43
CA LYS A 369 26.61 -16.47 -13.72
C LYS A 369 25.41 -16.67 -12.79
N VAL A 370 24.47 -17.53 -13.20
CA VAL A 370 23.20 -17.79 -12.50
C VAL A 370 22.97 -19.30 -12.34
N ARG A 371 22.40 -19.67 -11.21
CA ARG A 371 21.86 -21.02 -10.97
C ARG A 371 20.47 -20.91 -10.38
N PHE A 372 19.45 -21.55 -10.98
CA PHE A 372 18.06 -21.45 -10.52
C PHE A 372 17.72 -22.46 -9.44
N GLY A 373 16.80 -22.05 -8.56
CA GLY A 373 16.15 -22.83 -7.51
C GLY A 373 14.64 -22.60 -7.48
N LYS A 374 13.95 -23.17 -6.50
CA LYS A 374 12.49 -22.98 -6.34
C LYS A 374 12.12 -22.10 -5.16
N ASN A 375 12.79 -22.26 -4.05
CA ASN A 375 12.53 -21.43 -2.86
C ASN A 375 13.83 -20.82 -2.34
N GLY A 376 13.68 -19.82 -1.44
CA GLY A 376 14.85 -19.13 -0.89
C GLY A 376 15.82 -20.06 -0.18
N SER A 377 15.33 -21.11 0.49
CA SER A 377 16.18 -22.09 1.20
C SER A 377 17.07 -22.90 0.24
N ASP A 378 16.61 -23.18 -0.99
CA ASP A 378 17.43 -23.83 -2.00
C ASP A 378 18.60 -22.92 -2.37
N ALA A 379 18.30 -21.64 -2.66
CA ALA A 379 19.30 -20.68 -3.07
C ALA A 379 20.35 -20.42 -1.97
N THR A 380 19.92 -20.18 -0.73
CA THR A 380 20.86 -19.93 0.38
C THR A 380 21.71 -21.15 0.70
N ALA A 381 21.13 -22.36 0.69
CA ALA A 381 21.89 -23.60 0.88
C ALA A 381 22.89 -23.85 -0.25
N GLY A 382 22.50 -23.60 -1.50
CA GLY A 382 23.40 -23.71 -2.65
C GLY A 382 24.55 -22.69 -2.59
N ALA A 383 24.27 -21.43 -2.22
CA ALA A 383 25.29 -20.39 -2.06
C ALA A 383 26.31 -20.75 -0.98
N VAL A 384 25.85 -21.25 0.17
CA VAL A 384 26.75 -21.71 1.26
C VAL A 384 27.54 -22.94 0.84
N ARG A 385 26.93 -23.90 0.13
CA ARG A 385 27.64 -25.09 -0.36
C ARG A 385 28.77 -24.71 -1.31
N VAL A 386 28.50 -23.85 -2.28
CA VAL A 386 29.54 -23.45 -3.23
C VAL A 386 30.63 -22.61 -2.55
N ALA A 387 30.30 -21.77 -1.58
CA ALA A 387 31.27 -21.03 -0.80
C ALA A 387 32.22 -21.96 -0.02
N ARG A 388 31.69 -23.00 0.63
CA ARG A 388 32.47 -24.03 1.29
C ARG A 388 33.40 -24.77 0.31
N ALA A 389 32.90 -25.17 -0.84
CA ALA A 389 33.68 -25.87 -1.86
C ALA A 389 34.79 -24.97 -2.42
N PHE A 390 34.50 -23.71 -2.73
CA PHE A 390 35.45 -22.75 -3.27
C PHE A 390 36.59 -22.42 -2.28
N THR A 391 36.26 -22.24 -1.02
CA THR A 391 37.24 -21.84 0.02
C THR A 391 37.92 -23.01 0.69
N SER A 392 37.41 -24.24 0.53
CA SER A 392 37.80 -25.44 1.30
C SER A 392 37.67 -25.23 2.82
N ARG A 393 36.69 -24.42 3.25
CA ARG A 393 36.40 -24.10 4.67
C ARG A 393 34.96 -24.48 5.03
N GLU A 394 34.67 -24.66 6.32
CA GLU A 394 33.40 -25.23 6.78
C GLU A 394 32.48 -24.23 7.48
N ASN A 395 33.05 -23.31 8.30
CA ASN A 395 32.26 -22.42 9.14
C ASN A 395 31.57 -21.33 8.32
N VAL A 396 30.39 -20.88 8.81
CA VAL A 396 29.61 -19.80 8.20
C VAL A 396 29.16 -18.83 9.29
N ALA A 397 29.42 -17.55 9.08
CA ALA A 397 28.86 -16.50 9.94
C ALA A 397 27.53 -16.03 9.34
N VAL A 398 26.46 -15.92 10.16
CA VAL A 398 25.09 -15.65 9.70
C VAL A 398 24.45 -14.48 10.43
N CYS A 399 23.70 -13.63 9.69
CA CYS A 399 22.88 -12.57 10.28
C CYS A 399 21.57 -12.44 9.51
N GLY A 400 20.43 -12.71 10.17
CA GLY A 400 19.11 -12.73 9.56
C GLY A 400 18.51 -14.12 9.49
N TYR A 401 17.51 -14.30 8.62
CA TYR A 401 16.82 -15.57 8.39
C TYR A 401 17.14 -16.13 7.01
N HIS A 402 17.69 -17.35 6.93
CA HIS A 402 18.20 -17.92 5.65
C HIS A 402 17.53 -19.25 5.27
N GLY A 403 16.34 -19.52 5.77
CA GLY A 403 15.55 -20.70 5.38
C GLY A 403 15.45 -21.76 6.49
N TRP A 404 14.89 -22.92 6.09
CA TRP A 404 14.54 -23.99 7.05
C TRP A 404 15.55 -25.16 7.03
N GLN A 405 16.51 -25.19 6.12
CA GLN A 405 17.46 -26.30 5.99
C GLN A 405 18.43 -26.35 7.18
N ASP A 406 18.91 -27.56 7.49
CA ASP A 406 19.71 -27.89 8.67
C ASP A 406 20.89 -26.95 8.91
N TRP A 407 21.59 -26.58 7.82
CA TRP A 407 22.76 -25.72 7.88
C TRP A 407 22.49 -24.37 8.55
N PHE A 408 21.25 -23.86 8.43
CA PHE A 408 20.86 -22.57 9.01
C PHE A 408 19.97 -22.74 10.23
N ILE A 409 18.86 -23.54 10.14
CA ILE A 409 17.88 -23.63 11.22
C ILE A 409 18.49 -24.14 12.54
N GLY A 410 19.58 -24.89 12.46
CA GLY A 410 20.39 -25.34 13.60
C GLY A 410 20.92 -24.17 14.47
N SER A 411 21.11 -22.99 13.93
CA SER A 411 21.53 -21.79 14.65
C SER A 411 20.40 -21.11 15.43
N THR A 412 19.16 -21.57 15.29
CA THR A 412 17.96 -20.97 15.89
C THR A 412 17.43 -21.76 17.09
N SER A 413 16.37 -21.25 17.74
CA SER A 413 15.66 -21.98 18.79
C SER A 413 14.84 -23.19 18.28
N ARG A 414 14.67 -23.34 16.93
CA ARG A 414 13.88 -24.39 16.28
C ARG A 414 14.74 -25.48 15.62
N LYS A 415 15.76 -25.93 16.32
CA LYS A 415 16.78 -26.86 15.83
C LYS A 415 16.51 -28.36 16.11
N ALA A 416 15.30 -28.71 16.48
CA ALA A 416 14.95 -30.11 16.75
C ALA A 416 15.24 -30.99 15.52
N GLY A 417 15.99 -32.08 15.69
CA GLY A 417 16.38 -33.00 14.62
C GLY A 417 17.67 -32.63 13.88
N VAL A 418 18.25 -31.45 14.11
CA VAL A 418 19.51 -31.04 13.44
C VAL A 418 20.71 -31.64 14.23
N PRO A 419 21.65 -32.34 13.54
CA PRO A 419 22.84 -32.88 14.16
C PRO A 419 23.72 -31.79 14.78
N LYS A 420 24.34 -32.13 15.95
CA LYS A 420 25.22 -31.17 16.64
C LYS A 420 26.41 -30.72 15.79
N SER A 421 26.99 -31.60 15.01
CA SER A 421 28.08 -31.29 14.07
C SER A 421 27.68 -30.21 13.03
N THR A 422 26.42 -30.20 12.58
CA THR A 422 25.90 -29.15 11.68
C THR A 422 25.70 -27.84 12.41
N ILE A 423 25.16 -27.89 13.64
CA ILE A 423 24.93 -26.69 14.48
C ILE A 423 26.24 -25.97 14.78
N ASP A 424 27.32 -26.74 15.10
CA ASP A 424 28.62 -26.21 15.51
C ASP A 424 29.37 -25.46 14.37
N LEU A 425 28.90 -25.59 13.12
CA LEU A 425 29.49 -24.91 11.95
C LEU A 425 28.88 -23.54 11.63
N VAL A 426 27.83 -23.11 12.38
CA VAL A 426 27.10 -21.88 12.08
C VAL A 426 27.13 -20.92 13.28
N HIS A 427 27.61 -19.71 13.02
CA HIS A 427 27.88 -18.70 14.05
C HIS A 427 27.12 -17.42 13.78
N SER A 428 26.20 -17.05 14.66
CA SER A 428 25.40 -15.84 14.51
C SER A 428 26.17 -14.59 14.97
N PHE A 429 25.98 -13.48 14.28
CA PHE A 429 26.42 -12.14 14.70
C PHE A 429 25.24 -11.15 14.59
N LYS A 430 25.36 -10.03 15.34
CA LYS A 430 24.30 -9.01 15.41
C LYS A 430 24.36 -8.05 14.23
N TYR A 431 23.18 -7.71 13.70
CA TYR A 431 23.07 -6.70 12.66
C TYR A 431 23.49 -5.31 13.17
N ASN A 432 24.12 -4.51 12.33
CA ASN A 432 24.72 -3.20 12.64
C ASN A 432 25.81 -3.24 13.76
N ASP A 433 26.40 -4.40 14.04
CA ASP A 433 27.47 -4.58 15.04
C ASP A 433 28.72 -5.18 14.38
N LEU A 434 29.61 -4.31 13.89
CA LEU A 434 30.87 -4.72 13.25
C LEU A 434 31.86 -5.37 14.22
N LEU A 435 31.81 -4.99 15.51
CA LEU A 435 32.67 -5.57 16.52
C LEU A 435 32.28 -7.02 16.80
N ASP A 436 30.98 -7.32 16.82
CA ASP A 436 30.50 -8.69 16.97
C ASP A 436 30.86 -9.56 15.76
N LEU A 437 30.76 -9.03 14.54
CA LEU A 437 31.25 -9.72 13.32
C LEU A 437 32.74 -10.04 13.39
N GLU A 438 33.58 -9.05 13.72
CA GLU A 438 35.04 -9.24 13.87
C GLU A 438 35.34 -10.29 14.97
N ARG A 439 34.64 -10.24 16.11
CA ARG A 439 34.76 -11.23 17.19
C ARG A 439 34.44 -12.64 16.72
N VAL A 440 33.34 -12.80 15.98
CA VAL A 440 32.93 -14.10 15.45
C VAL A 440 33.98 -14.65 14.48
N LEU A 441 34.42 -13.87 13.49
CA LEU A 441 35.41 -14.31 12.50
C LEU A 441 36.77 -14.61 13.13
N SER A 442 37.20 -13.81 14.11
CA SER A 442 38.46 -14.01 14.81
C SER A 442 38.45 -15.24 15.73
N SER A 443 37.28 -15.71 16.19
CA SER A 443 37.15 -16.87 17.08
C SER A 443 37.63 -18.18 16.46
N ARG A 444 37.65 -18.27 15.12
CA ARG A 444 38.10 -19.42 14.32
C ARG A 444 38.83 -18.93 13.08
N LYS A 445 40.00 -18.34 13.29
CA LYS A 445 40.80 -17.73 12.23
C LYS A 445 40.97 -18.69 11.04
N ASP A 446 40.80 -18.18 9.84
CA ASP A 446 40.94 -18.86 8.54
C ASP A 446 40.04 -20.08 8.34
N GLN A 447 38.95 -20.24 9.11
CA GLN A 447 38.03 -21.36 9.01
C GLN A 447 36.65 -21.00 8.45
N PHE A 448 36.35 -19.70 8.26
CA PHE A 448 35.07 -19.27 7.72
C PHE A 448 35.07 -19.32 6.19
N ALA A 449 34.08 -20.05 5.62
CA ALA A 449 33.83 -20.10 4.18
C ALA A 449 33.12 -18.83 3.71
N ALA A 450 32.16 -18.37 4.50
CA ALA A 450 31.33 -17.23 4.13
C ALA A 450 30.79 -16.45 5.34
N VAL A 451 30.49 -15.19 5.09
CA VAL A 451 29.53 -14.37 5.85
C VAL A 451 28.28 -14.21 4.99
N ILE A 452 27.12 -14.66 5.49
CA ILE A 452 25.83 -14.47 4.82
C ILE A 452 24.94 -13.57 5.68
N LEU A 453 24.35 -12.53 5.07
CA LEU A 453 23.40 -11.66 5.76
C LEU A 453 22.31 -11.16 4.82
N GLU A 454 21.14 -10.87 5.39
CA GLU A 454 20.13 -10.03 4.74
C GLU A 454 20.67 -8.58 4.73
N PRO A 455 20.95 -7.95 3.57
CA PRO A 455 21.50 -6.60 3.51
C PRO A 455 20.53 -5.56 4.09
N VAL A 456 19.24 -5.84 4.05
CA VAL A 456 18.18 -5.13 4.76
C VAL A 456 17.27 -6.20 5.38
N ASN A 457 16.97 -6.05 6.66
CA ASN A 457 16.03 -6.89 7.38
C ASN A 457 15.01 -6.02 8.15
N PHE A 458 14.71 -6.32 9.40
CA PHE A 458 13.89 -5.46 10.27
C PHE A 458 14.57 -4.14 10.65
N PHE A 459 15.86 -3.99 10.35
CA PHE A 459 16.62 -2.78 10.58
C PHE A 459 17.24 -2.29 9.27
N TRP A 460 17.37 -0.98 9.13
CA TRP A 460 18.11 -0.36 8.04
C TRP A 460 19.61 -0.41 8.36
N PRO A 461 20.50 -0.65 7.38
CA PRO A 461 21.93 -0.63 7.65
C PRO A 461 22.36 0.80 8.01
N ASN A 462 23.21 0.91 9.05
CA ASN A 462 23.87 2.17 9.37
C ASN A 462 24.83 2.58 8.22
N ASP A 463 25.21 3.85 8.18
CA ASP A 463 26.15 4.36 7.19
C ASP A 463 27.39 3.49 7.12
N ASP A 464 27.82 3.14 5.90
CA ASP A 464 28.98 2.29 5.59
C ASP A 464 28.97 0.86 6.17
N TYR A 465 27.91 0.46 6.89
CA TYR A 465 27.88 -0.86 7.53
C TYR A 465 28.13 -2.00 6.54
N LEU A 466 27.41 -2.05 5.44
CA LEU A 466 27.54 -3.13 4.45
C LEU A 466 28.91 -3.12 3.77
N LEU A 467 29.50 -1.94 3.54
CA LEU A 467 30.85 -1.80 2.99
C LEU A 467 31.88 -2.38 3.97
N LYS A 468 31.78 -2.01 5.25
CA LYS A 468 32.68 -2.50 6.31
C LYS A 468 32.53 -4.00 6.56
N VAL A 469 31.28 -4.52 6.47
CA VAL A 469 31.05 -5.99 6.51
C VAL A 469 31.81 -6.68 5.38
N LYS A 470 31.79 -6.13 4.16
CA LYS A 470 32.55 -6.67 3.04
C LYS A 470 34.07 -6.66 3.32
N GLU A 471 34.59 -5.52 3.77
CA GLU A 471 36.02 -5.36 4.07
C GLU A 471 36.49 -6.35 5.15
N ILE A 472 35.76 -6.47 6.25
CA ILE A 472 36.04 -7.41 7.34
C ILE A 472 35.97 -8.86 6.83
N THR A 473 34.94 -9.20 6.07
CA THR A 473 34.75 -10.54 5.50
C THR A 473 35.95 -10.94 4.63
N HIS A 474 36.36 -10.07 3.72
CA HIS A 474 37.48 -10.33 2.82
C HIS A 474 38.82 -10.36 3.56
N LYS A 475 39.03 -9.51 4.59
CA LYS A 475 40.21 -9.53 5.47
C LYS A 475 40.43 -10.92 6.10
N HIS A 476 39.35 -11.63 6.45
CA HIS A 476 39.37 -13.00 6.97
C HIS A 476 39.39 -14.08 5.87
N GLY A 477 39.46 -13.71 4.59
CA GLY A 477 39.49 -14.62 3.45
C GLY A 477 38.19 -15.40 3.24
N ALA A 478 37.06 -14.91 3.77
CA ALA A 478 35.74 -15.47 3.59
C ALA A 478 35.00 -14.78 2.43
N LEU A 479 34.00 -15.46 1.84
CA LEU A 479 33.14 -14.90 0.81
C LEU A 479 31.98 -14.13 1.44
N LEU A 480 31.58 -12.99 0.85
CA LEU A 480 30.38 -12.25 1.25
C LEU A 480 29.19 -12.73 0.42
N ILE A 481 28.11 -13.14 1.08
CA ILE A 481 26.85 -13.54 0.46
C ILE A 481 25.75 -12.59 0.93
N PHE A 482 25.08 -11.88 0.00
CA PHE A 482 23.86 -11.16 0.31
C PHE A 482 22.65 -12.04 0.06
N ASP A 483 21.88 -12.26 1.13
CA ASP A 483 20.57 -12.89 1.01
C ASP A 483 19.53 -11.82 0.66
N GLU A 484 19.28 -11.67 -0.64
CA GLU A 484 18.32 -10.74 -1.20
C GLU A 484 16.95 -11.38 -1.49
N ILE A 485 16.63 -12.50 -0.83
CA ILE A 485 15.32 -13.16 -0.97
C ILE A 485 14.18 -12.23 -0.57
N CYS A 486 14.38 -11.38 0.42
CA CYS A 486 13.40 -10.38 0.85
C CYS A 486 13.62 -9.02 0.18
N SER A 487 14.85 -8.52 0.16
CA SER A 487 15.19 -7.17 -0.33
C SER A 487 15.21 -7.07 -1.86
N GLY A 488 15.52 -8.17 -2.54
CA GLY A 488 15.62 -8.21 -4.00
C GLY A 488 14.33 -7.75 -4.68
N PHE A 489 14.44 -6.84 -5.63
CA PHE A 489 13.35 -6.19 -6.37
C PHE A 489 12.45 -5.24 -5.55
N HIS A 490 12.42 -5.28 -4.21
CA HIS A 490 11.59 -4.35 -3.41
C HIS A 490 12.12 -2.91 -3.41
N PHE A 491 13.44 -2.73 -3.50
CA PHE A 491 14.09 -1.41 -3.47
C PHE A 491 14.56 -0.94 -4.85
N GLY A 492 14.20 -1.66 -5.89
CA GLY A 492 14.59 -1.40 -7.26
C GLY A 492 15.21 -2.61 -7.93
N ILE A 493 15.34 -2.55 -9.26
CA ILE A 493 16.01 -3.56 -10.05
C ILE A 493 17.50 -3.60 -9.69
N GLY A 494 17.99 -4.79 -9.34
CA GLY A 494 19.36 -5.02 -8.88
C GLY A 494 19.50 -5.12 -7.37
N GLY A 495 18.40 -4.96 -6.61
CA GLY A 495 18.33 -5.24 -5.19
C GLY A 495 19.07 -4.23 -4.30
N ALA A 496 19.25 -4.60 -3.02
CA ALA A 496 19.92 -3.78 -2.02
C ALA A 496 21.39 -3.52 -2.39
N GLN A 497 22.07 -4.47 -3.03
CA GLN A 497 23.46 -4.26 -3.48
C GLN A 497 23.60 -3.07 -4.43
N LYS A 498 22.62 -2.81 -5.30
CA LYS A 498 22.59 -1.64 -6.18
C LYS A 498 22.24 -0.37 -5.40
N LEU A 499 21.28 -0.46 -4.48
CA LEU A 499 20.82 0.66 -3.65
C LEU A 499 21.97 1.22 -2.79
N PHE A 500 22.74 0.34 -2.14
CA PHE A 500 23.83 0.73 -1.23
C PHE A 500 25.20 0.79 -1.91
N GLY A 501 25.31 0.43 -3.20
CA GLY A 501 26.58 0.45 -3.94
C GLY A 501 27.60 -0.59 -3.45
N VAL A 502 27.18 -1.66 -2.76
CA VAL A 502 28.05 -2.71 -2.21
C VAL A 502 27.81 -4.02 -2.95
N LYS A 503 28.81 -4.46 -3.73
CA LYS A 503 28.78 -5.68 -4.52
C LYS A 503 29.30 -6.87 -3.69
N PRO A 504 28.45 -7.89 -3.35
CA PRO A 504 28.92 -9.12 -2.69
C PRO A 504 29.61 -10.08 -3.68
N ASP A 505 30.17 -11.17 -3.19
CA ASP A 505 30.73 -12.25 -4.03
C ASP A 505 29.62 -13.12 -4.62
N LEU A 506 28.60 -13.43 -3.82
CA LEU A 506 27.39 -14.15 -4.21
C LEU A 506 26.14 -13.43 -3.70
N ALA A 507 25.02 -13.60 -4.37
CA ALA A 507 23.73 -13.17 -3.84
C ALA A 507 22.63 -14.18 -4.19
N THR A 508 21.58 -14.21 -3.34
CA THR A 508 20.40 -15.07 -3.56
C THR A 508 19.16 -14.22 -3.76
N PHE A 509 18.32 -14.55 -4.74
CA PHE A 509 17.07 -13.86 -5.06
C PHE A 509 15.89 -14.86 -5.10
N GLY A 510 14.68 -14.35 -4.89
CA GLY A 510 13.45 -15.14 -4.95
C GLY A 510 12.23 -14.27 -4.73
N LYS A 511 11.19 -14.81 -4.08
CA LYS A 511 9.96 -14.07 -3.70
C LYS A 511 9.44 -13.13 -4.79
N ALA A 512 9.72 -11.82 -4.68
CA ALA A 512 9.27 -10.78 -5.60
C ALA A 512 9.63 -11.05 -7.06
N MET A 513 10.75 -11.74 -7.32
CA MET A 513 11.18 -12.11 -8.67
C MET A 513 10.12 -12.87 -9.45
N GLY A 514 9.29 -13.70 -8.80
CA GLY A 514 8.25 -14.49 -9.44
C GLY A 514 6.83 -13.98 -9.27
N ASN A 515 6.61 -12.89 -8.54
CA ASN A 515 5.28 -12.38 -8.16
C ASN A 515 4.32 -13.50 -7.67
N GLY A 516 4.81 -14.35 -6.75
CA GLY A 516 4.05 -15.47 -6.18
C GLY A 516 4.32 -16.82 -6.85
N TRP A 517 4.89 -16.86 -8.05
CA TRP A 517 5.37 -18.10 -8.69
C TRP A 517 6.68 -18.56 -8.04
N PRO A 518 6.84 -19.88 -7.76
CA PRO A 518 7.99 -20.37 -7.00
C PRO A 518 9.26 -20.41 -7.86
N ILE A 519 10.12 -19.41 -7.68
CA ILE A 519 11.44 -19.34 -8.29
C ILE A 519 12.42 -18.66 -7.35
N SER A 520 13.67 -19.12 -7.37
CA SER A 520 14.81 -18.47 -6.73
C SER A 520 16.05 -18.62 -7.61
N CYS A 521 17.09 -17.86 -7.31
CA CYS A 521 18.39 -18.06 -7.96
C CYS A 521 19.55 -17.70 -7.04
N ILE A 522 20.70 -18.26 -7.38
CA ILE A 522 22.02 -17.88 -6.88
C ILE A 522 22.71 -17.17 -8.05
N VAL A 523 23.27 -16.01 -7.77
CA VAL A 523 24.06 -15.24 -8.74
C VAL A 523 25.39 -14.84 -8.10
N GLY A 524 26.42 -14.64 -8.91
CA GLY A 524 27.70 -14.18 -8.38
C GLY A 524 28.84 -14.26 -9.39
N ARG A 525 30.05 -14.09 -8.84
CA ARG A 525 31.30 -14.13 -9.59
C ARG A 525 31.45 -15.44 -10.36
N SER A 526 31.94 -15.34 -11.59
CA SER A 526 32.06 -16.48 -12.52
C SER A 526 32.94 -17.60 -11.98
N ASP A 527 34.07 -17.26 -11.34
CA ASP A 527 35.00 -18.21 -10.76
C ASP A 527 34.39 -19.04 -9.61
N ILE A 528 33.60 -18.41 -8.78
CA ILE A 528 32.91 -19.07 -7.66
C ILE A 528 31.74 -19.91 -8.20
N MET A 529 30.94 -19.35 -9.10
CA MET A 529 29.79 -20.05 -9.70
C MET A 529 30.18 -21.25 -10.55
N GLN A 530 31.39 -21.27 -11.10
CA GLN A 530 31.92 -22.41 -11.86
C GLN A 530 32.01 -23.68 -11.02
N VAL A 531 32.25 -23.55 -9.71
CA VAL A 531 32.32 -24.66 -8.75
C VAL A 531 31.03 -25.51 -8.72
N PHE A 532 29.89 -24.96 -9.20
CA PHE A 532 28.65 -25.74 -9.32
C PHE A 532 28.76 -26.92 -10.35
N GLU A 533 29.78 -27.00 -11.15
CA GLU A 533 30.03 -28.18 -11.98
C GLU A 533 30.42 -29.39 -11.14
N ASP A 534 31.14 -29.15 -10.02
CA ASP A 534 31.54 -30.19 -9.07
C ASP A 534 30.60 -30.29 -7.87
N ALA A 535 30.11 -29.13 -7.39
CA ALA A 535 29.18 -29.07 -6.27
C ALA A 535 27.74 -29.38 -6.74
N PHE A 536 27.25 -30.57 -6.42
CA PHE A 536 25.94 -31.03 -6.88
C PHE A 536 24.80 -30.16 -6.32
N PHE A 537 24.21 -29.35 -7.20
CA PHE A 537 23.00 -28.55 -6.94
C PHE A 537 22.01 -28.78 -8.07
N SER A 538 21.24 -29.85 -7.97
CA SER A 538 20.34 -30.31 -9.02
C SER A 538 19.08 -30.93 -8.42
N PHE A 539 17.93 -30.53 -8.93
CA PHE A 539 16.61 -31.06 -8.55
C PHE A 539 15.61 -30.86 -9.70
N THR A 540 14.58 -31.70 -9.74
CA THR A 540 13.67 -31.88 -10.89
C THR A 540 13.09 -30.56 -11.42
N PHE A 541 12.74 -29.61 -10.58
CA PHE A 541 12.00 -28.40 -10.97
C PHE A 541 12.87 -27.13 -11.08
N ALA A 542 14.19 -27.23 -11.06
CA ALA A 542 15.07 -26.05 -11.16
C ALA A 542 14.80 -25.21 -12.43
N GLY A 543 14.61 -25.88 -13.56
CA GLY A 543 14.35 -25.29 -14.89
C GLY A 543 12.86 -25.25 -15.26
N ASP A 544 11.92 -25.24 -14.30
CA ASP A 544 10.48 -25.12 -14.59
C ASP A 544 10.16 -23.82 -15.32
N VAL A 545 9.70 -23.95 -16.57
CA VAL A 545 9.54 -22.85 -17.52
C VAL A 545 8.44 -21.89 -17.11
N ALA A 546 7.40 -22.36 -16.44
CA ALA A 546 6.28 -21.53 -15.99
C ALA A 546 6.74 -20.44 -15.02
N SER A 547 7.55 -20.82 -14.02
CA SER A 547 8.10 -19.85 -13.06
C SER A 547 9.18 -18.95 -13.69
N ILE A 548 9.91 -19.42 -14.68
CA ILE A 548 10.89 -18.63 -15.44
C ILE A 548 10.17 -17.57 -16.27
N ALA A 549 9.07 -17.93 -16.95
CA ALA A 549 8.25 -16.99 -17.71
C ALA A 549 7.63 -15.90 -16.78
N ALA A 550 7.18 -16.31 -15.59
CA ALA A 550 6.72 -15.34 -14.58
C ALA A 550 7.81 -14.34 -14.22
N ALA A 551 9.03 -14.82 -13.93
CA ALA A 551 10.14 -13.94 -13.55
C ALA A 551 10.54 -12.98 -14.68
N LEU A 552 10.61 -13.44 -15.93
CA LEU A 552 10.88 -12.59 -17.09
C LEU A 552 9.83 -11.47 -17.21
N LYS A 553 8.55 -11.80 -17.10
CA LYS A 553 7.46 -10.83 -17.18
C LYS A 553 7.47 -9.85 -16.00
N VAL A 554 7.74 -10.30 -14.79
CA VAL A 554 7.87 -9.42 -13.62
C VAL A 554 9.00 -8.42 -13.83
N ILE A 555 10.17 -8.87 -14.29
CA ILE A 555 11.32 -8.00 -14.54
C ILE A 555 10.98 -6.97 -15.63
N GLU A 556 10.34 -7.39 -16.72
CA GLU A 556 9.89 -6.50 -17.80
C GLU A 556 8.97 -5.38 -17.27
N ILE A 557 7.97 -5.71 -16.43
CA ILE A 557 7.06 -4.73 -15.84
C ILE A 557 7.80 -3.78 -14.88
N LEU A 558 8.77 -4.29 -14.11
CA LEU A 558 9.51 -3.47 -13.16
C LEU A 558 10.51 -2.54 -13.85
N GLU A 559 11.00 -2.88 -15.04
CA GLU A 559 11.98 -2.07 -15.78
C GLU A 559 11.42 -0.75 -16.32
N ASP A 560 10.13 -0.62 -16.57
CA ASP A 560 9.53 0.64 -17.00
C ASP A 560 9.50 1.70 -15.88
N GLY A 561 9.69 1.28 -14.61
CA GLY A 561 9.76 2.14 -13.45
C GLY A 561 8.40 2.55 -12.86
N GLN A 562 7.30 2.41 -13.60
CA GLN A 562 5.97 2.83 -13.12
C GLN A 562 5.52 2.05 -11.89
N ALA A 563 5.82 0.74 -11.86
CA ALA A 563 5.51 -0.10 -10.70
C ALA A 563 6.20 0.41 -9.41
N TYR A 564 7.47 0.82 -9.51
CA TYR A 564 8.21 1.40 -8.39
C TYR A 564 7.67 2.76 -7.97
N GLU A 565 7.26 3.60 -8.92
CA GLU A 565 6.66 4.89 -8.60
C GLU A 565 5.32 4.70 -7.87
N ASN A 566 4.48 3.77 -8.31
CA ASN A 566 3.23 3.44 -7.61
C ASN A 566 3.51 2.97 -6.16
N MET A 567 4.49 2.07 -5.98
CA MET A 567 4.90 1.63 -4.64
C MET A 567 5.44 2.77 -3.79
N ARG A 568 6.25 3.66 -4.36
CA ARG A 568 6.81 4.82 -3.68
C ARG A 568 5.72 5.76 -3.18
N VAL A 569 4.76 6.10 -4.05
CA VAL A 569 3.63 6.98 -3.70
C VAL A 569 2.78 6.33 -2.60
N ALA A 570 2.33 5.09 -2.79
CA ALA A 570 1.50 4.40 -1.83
C ALA A 570 2.20 4.22 -0.47
N GLY A 571 3.45 3.76 -0.50
CA GLY A 571 4.22 3.51 0.70
C GLY A 571 4.54 4.79 1.48
N LYS A 572 4.95 5.85 0.77
CA LYS A 572 5.21 7.14 1.40
C LYS A 572 3.93 7.70 2.05
N THR A 573 2.80 7.69 1.33
CA THR A 573 1.51 8.17 1.84
C THR A 573 1.07 7.41 3.10
N ILE A 574 1.20 6.10 3.11
CA ILE A 574 0.83 5.27 4.27
C ILE A 574 1.78 5.52 5.46
N CYS A 575 3.09 5.57 5.22
CA CYS A 575 4.09 5.76 6.28
C CYS A 575 4.03 7.16 6.89
N ASP A 576 3.92 8.20 6.07
CA ASP A 576 3.78 9.59 6.53
C ASP A 576 2.47 9.75 7.30
N GLY A 577 1.36 9.19 6.79
CA GLY A 577 0.08 9.19 7.48
C GLY A 577 0.13 8.51 8.85
N ALA A 578 0.81 7.37 8.96
CA ALA A 578 0.99 6.69 10.23
C ALA A 578 1.74 7.56 11.25
N LYS A 579 2.84 8.23 10.84
CA LYS A 579 3.64 9.11 11.71
C LYS A 579 2.83 10.31 12.20
N VAL A 580 2.16 11.02 11.30
CA VAL A 580 1.33 12.20 11.63
C VAL A 580 0.17 11.81 12.56
N MET A 581 -0.51 10.72 12.28
CA MET A 581 -1.62 10.25 13.13
C MET A 581 -1.14 9.81 14.51
N ALA A 582 0.01 9.16 14.61
CA ALA A 582 0.61 8.79 15.90
C ALA A 582 0.97 10.02 16.72
N GLU A 583 1.58 11.04 16.10
CA GLU A 583 1.91 12.31 16.75
C GLU A 583 0.65 13.04 17.26
N ALA A 584 -0.34 13.22 16.41
CA ALA A 584 -1.61 13.86 16.74
C ALA A 584 -2.42 13.09 17.81
N SER A 585 -2.15 11.80 17.96
CA SER A 585 -2.74 10.96 19.01
C SER A 585 -1.93 10.97 20.31
N GLY A 586 -0.80 11.67 20.39
CA GLY A 586 0.09 11.70 21.53
C GLY A 586 0.89 10.39 21.71
N LEU A 587 1.14 9.67 20.64
CA LEU A 587 1.79 8.34 20.63
C LEU A 587 3.19 8.37 20.00
N ALA A 588 3.70 9.52 19.57
CA ALA A 588 4.99 9.67 18.89
C ALA A 588 6.18 9.07 19.69
N ASN A 589 6.11 9.13 21.01
CA ASN A 589 7.17 8.62 21.88
C ASN A 589 7.21 7.08 21.95
N ILE A 590 6.10 6.42 21.65
CA ILE A 590 5.99 4.95 21.75
C ILE A 590 5.86 4.29 20.39
N PHE A 591 5.26 4.94 19.38
CA PHE A 591 5.16 4.38 18.02
C PHE A 591 6.45 4.60 17.25
N LYS A 592 7.02 3.53 16.74
CA LYS A 592 8.19 3.54 15.86
C LYS A 592 7.83 3.00 14.49
N LEU A 593 8.29 3.65 13.46
CA LEU A 593 8.13 3.23 12.06
C LEU A 593 9.45 3.52 11.33
N ASP A 594 10.17 2.45 11.01
CA ASP A 594 11.49 2.49 10.39
C ASP A 594 11.52 1.72 9.06
N GLY A 595 12.58 1.92 8.28
CA GLY A 595 12.83 1.23 7.02
C GLY A 595 12.45 2.05 5.79
N HIS A 596 12.35 1.35 4.65
CA HIS A 596 11.99 1.97 3.38
C HIS A 596 10.47 2.01 3.22
N HIS A 597 9.94 3.04 2.54
CA HIS A 597 8.50 3.18 2.33
C HIS A 597 7.83 1.98 1.62
N ASN A 598 8.56 1.21 0.80
CA ASN A 598 8.04 0.00 0.17
C ASN A 598 7.99 -1.22 1.11
N TRP A 599 8.81 -1.19 2.17
CA TRP A 599 8.89 -2.22 3.20
C TRP A 599 9.32 -1.59 4.51
N SER A 600 8.35 -1.22 5.35
CA SER A 600 8.58 -0.59 6.64
C SER A 600 8.29 -1.57 7.78
N VAL A 601 8.96 -1.36 8.90
CA VAL A 601 8.74 -2.10 10.14
C VAL A 601 8.19 -1.15 11.18
N PHE A 602 7.13 -1.54 11.88
CA PHE A 602 6.57 -0.76 12.98
C PHE A 602 6.68 -1.51 14.31
N ASP A 603 6.78 -0.74 15.37
CA ASP A 603 6.73 -1.24 16.74
C ASP A 603 6.10 -0.22 17.69
N PHE A 604 5.65 -0.70 18.84
CA PHE A 604 5.25 0.12 19.98
C PHE A 604 6.18 -0.17 21.13
N LEU A 605 6.71 0.88 21.75
CA LEU A 605 7.70 0.75 22.81
C LEU A 605 7.08 1.02 24.19
N ASP A 606 7.49 0.27 25.19
CA ASP A 606 7.21 0.54 26.60
C ASP A 606 8.12 1.67 27.14
N ASN A 607 7.96 2.00 28.43
CA ASN A 607 8.76 3.04 29.10
C ASN A 607 10.26 2.69 29.21
N ASN A 608 10.64 1.45 28.98
CA ASN A 608 12.03 0.97 28.99
C ASN A 608 12.62 0.88 27.57
N GLY A 609 11.87 1.28 26.55
CA GLY A 609 12.27 1.19 25.15
C GLY A 609 12.21 -0.22 24.57
N GLN A 610 11.52 -1.16 25.24
CA GLN A 610 11.29 -2.51 24.75
C GLN A 610 9.94 -2.58 24.02
N SER A 611 9.77 -3.59 23.14
CA SER A 611 8.51 -3.79 22.41
C SER A 611 7.34 -4.05 23.36
N ASP A 612 6.31 -3.20 23.32
CA ASP A 612 5.03 -3.41 24.00
C ASP A 612 4.12 -4.28 23.15
N LEU A 613 4.18 -5.57 23.39
CA LEU A 613 3.40 -6.56 22.64
C LEU A 613 1.88 -6.42 22.84
N ALA A 614 1.43 -5.88 23.98
CA ALA A 614 0.01 -5.70 24.25
C ALA A 614 -0.56 -4.56 23.39
N ILE A 615 0.08 -3.38 23.42
CA ILE A 615 -0.32 -2.24 22.55
C ILE A 615 -0.22 -2.62 21.07
N LYS A 616 0.88 -3.27 20.67
CA LYS A 616 1.09 -3.72 19.30
C LYS A 616 -0.01 -4.68 18.83
N THR A 617 -0.36 -5.67 19.68
CA THR A 617 -1.42 -6.64 19.39
C THR A 617 -2.78 -5.94 19.27
N LEU A 618 -3.11 -5.04 20.20
CA LEU A 618 -4.36 -4.28 20.14
C LEU A 618 -4.47 -3.45 18.85
N TRP A 619 -3.38 -2.79 18.43
CA TRP A 619 -3.35 -2.04 17.20
C TRP A 619 -3.57 -2.93 15.97
N ILE A 620 -2.87 -4.06 15.87
CA ILE A 620 -3.05 -5.05 14.78
C ILE A 620 -4.49 -5.60 14.78
N GLN A 621 -5.08 -5.84 15.96
CA GLN A 621 -6.47 -6.26 16.11
C GLN A 621 -7.43 -5.24 15.46
N GLU A 622 -7.29 -3.96 15.79
CA GLU A 622 -8.14 -2.92 15.25
C GLU A 622 -7.95 -2.77 13.72
N LEU A 623 -6.72 -2.90 13.22
CA LEU A 623 -6.46 -2.89 11.78
C LEU A 623 -7.17 -4.05 11.08
N THR A 624 -7.05 -5.25 11.62
CA THR A 624 -7.65 -6.45 11.03
C THR A 624 -9.18 -6.37 11.01
N ARG A 625 -9.80 -5.88 12.09
CA ARG A 625 -11.25 -5.62 12.16
C ARG A 625 -11.72 -4.60 11.12
N ASN A 626 -10.84 -3.69 10.74
CA ASN A 626 -11.12 -2.67 9.72
C ASN A 626 -10.65 -3.07 8.32
N GLY A 627 -10.45 -4.37 8.07
CA GLY A 627 -10.15 -4.91 6.76
C GLY A 627 -8.72 -4.65 6.29
N VAL A 628 -7.73 -4.63 7.20
CA VAL A 628 -6.31 -4.56 6.86
C VAL A 628 -5.59 -5.75 7.49
N LEU A 629 -5.03 -6.61 6.64
CA LEU A 629 -4.27 -7.78 7.07
C LEU A 629 -2.78 -7.40 7.16
N ILE A 630 -2.23 -7.46 8.37
CA ILE A 630 -0.87 -7.04 8.68
C ILE A 630 -0.26 -7.92 9.77
N LEU A 631 1.07 -8.01 9.80
CA LEU A 631 1.85 -8.62 10.90
C LEU A 631 2.72 -7.55 11.58
N THR A 632 4.00 -7.53 11.26
CA THR A 632 4.99 -6.59 11.86
C THR A 632 5.59 -5.63 10.84
N THR A 633 5.23 -5.80 9.58
CA THR A 633 5.76 -5.02 8.46
C THR A 633 4.63 -4.48 7.60
N ILE A 634 4.87 -3.33 6.99
CA ILE A 634 4.01 -2.73 5.97
C ILE A 634 4.68 -3.02 4.63
N ASN A 635 4.13 -3.97 3.88
CA ASN A 635 4.65 -4.35 2.57
C ASN A 635 3.77 -3.76 1.48
N ILE A 636 4.35 -2.98 0.60
CA ILE A 636 3.64 -2.28 -0.46
C ILE A 636 3.81 -3.03 -1.77
N SER A 637 2.70 -3.25 -2.48
CA SER A 637 2.71 -3.74 -3.86
C SER A 637 2.40 -2.62 -4.87
N ALA A 638 2.83 -2.80 -6.11
CA ALA A 638 2.59 -1.84 -7.19
C ALA A 638 1.09 -1.66 -7.55
N SER A 639 0.24 -2.59 -7.11
CA SER A 639 -1.21 -2.56 -7.34
C SER A 639 -2.01 -1.83 -6.26
N MET A 640 -1.33 -1.20 -5.29
CA MET A 640 -2.00 -0.47 -4.21
C MET A 640 -2.55 0.86 -4.73
N ASP A 641 -3.84 0.88 -4.98
CA ASP A 641 -4.57 2.04 -5.47
C ASP A 641 -5.06 2.96 -4.32
N GLN A 642 -5.70 4.06 -4.68
CA GLN A 642 -6.19 5.04 -3.71
C GLN A 642 -7.26 4.47 -2.77
N TYR A 643 -8.08 3.53 -3.23
CA TYR A 643 -9.05 2.83 -2.35
C TYR A 643 -8.32 2.07 -1.25
N CYS A 644 -7.28 1.31 -1.62
CA CYS A 644 -6.46 0.55 -0.69
C CYS A 644 -5.76 1.47 0.32
N ILE A 645 -5.12 2.54 -0.16
CA ILE A 645 -4.43 3.53 0.68
C ILE A 645 -5.40 4.15 1.69
N ASN A 646 -6.56 4.63 1.24
CA ASN A 646 -7.56 5.25 2.11
C ASN A 646 -8.10 4.27 3.15
N LYS A 647 -8.32 3.01 2.79
CA LYS A 647 -8.78 1.96 3.72
C LYS A 647 -7.72 1.69 4.79
N VAL A 648 -6.44 1.60 4.39
CA VAL A 648 -5.31 1.44 5.34
C VAL A 648 -5.21 2.63 6.29
N LEU A 649 -5.25 3.87 5.79
CA LEU A 649 -5.18 5.07 6.62
C LEU A 649 -6.35 5.17 7.61
N LYS A 650 -7.56 4.81 7.19
CA LYS A 650 -8.73 4.75 8.09
C LYS A 650 -8.56 3.70 9.19
N ALA A 651 -8.04 2.53 8.84
CA ALA A 651 -7.75 1.49 9.84
C ALA A 651 -6.68 1.97 10.84
N PHE A 652 -5.60 2.62 10.37
CA PHE A 652 -4.57 3.22 11.22
C PHE A 652 -5.17 4.26 12.17
N ALA A 653 -6.00 5.16 11.66
CA ALA A 653 -6.69 6.18 12.46
C ALA A 653 -7.54 5.57 13.58
N LYS A 654 -8.31 4.51 13.30
CA LYS A 654 -9.09 3.78 14.31
C LYS A 654 -8.19 3.11 15.35
N GLY A 655 -7.12 2.48 14.91
CA GLY A 655 -6.13 1.86 15.80
C GLY A 655 -5.47 2.87 16.74
N PHE A 656 -5.00 4.01 16.24
CA PHE A 656 -4.40 5.06 17.06
C PHE A 656 -5.41 5.70 18.01
N ASN A 657 -6.64 5.98 17.58
CA ASN A 657 -7.72 6.48 18.44
C ASN A 657 -8.04 5.49 19.57
N LYS A 658 -8.03 4.17 19.29
CA LYS A 658 -8.25 3.14 20.30
C LYS A 658 -7.16 3.13 21.37
N ILE A 659 -5.88 3.18 20.96
CA ILE A 659 -4.74 3.22 21.89
C ILE A 659 -4.77 4.52 22.70
N LYS A 660 -5.02 5.67 22.05
CA LYS A 660 -5.18 6.96 22.72
C LYS A 660 -6.24 6.89 23.82
N LYS A 661 -7.43 6.34 23.52
CA LYS A 661 -8.51 6.15 24.48
C LYS A 661 -8.08 5.27 25.67
N CYS A 662 -7.37 4.15 25.41
CA CYS A 662 -6.85 3.29 26.48
C CYS A 662 -5.96 4.07 27.46
N ARG A 663 -5.09 4.95 26.94
CA ARG A 663 -4.20 5.77 27.78
C ARG A 663 -4.96 6.85 28.54
N GLU A 664 -5.89 7.56 27.91
CA GLU A 664 -6.70 8.61 28.52
C GLU A 664 -7.61 8.07 29.65
N GLU A 665 -8.17 6.86 29.44
CA GLU A 665 -9.08 6.21 30.41
C GLU A 665 -8.35 5.23 31.34
N ASN A 666 -7.02 5.12 31.25
CA ASN A 666 -6.18 4.19 32.02
C ASN A 666 -6.64 2.72 31.93
N ILE A 667 -7.08 2.29 30.74
CA ILE A 667 -7.50 0.90 30.46
C ILE A 667 -6.28 0.10 30.06
N ASN A 668 -6.12 -1.11 30.66
CA ASN A 668 -5.06 -2.02 30.25
C ASN A 668 -5.34 -2.56 28.83
N PRO A 669 -4.42 -2.40 27.86
CA PRO A 669 -4.61 -2.89 26.49
C PRO A 669 -4.94 -4.40 26.42
N ILE A 670 -4.43 -5.19 27.34
CA ILE A 670 -4.68 -6.65 27.38
C ILE A 670 -6.17 -6.97 27.55
N ASP A 671 -6.91 -6.15 28.30
CA ASP A 671 -8.34 -6.37 28.58
C ASP A 671 -9.22 -6.14 27.34
N LEU A 672 -8.65 -5.55 26.28
CA LEU A 672 -9.33 -5.26 25.02
C LEU A 672 -8.89 -6.17 23.85
N ILE A 673 -8.01 -7.13 24.11
CA ILE A 673 -7.54 -8.09 23.11
C ILE A 673 -8.42 -9.35 23.18
N ASP A 674 -9.03 -9.74 22.05
CA ASP A 674 -9.98 -10.88 22.00
C ASP A 674 -9.31 -12.26 22.00
N GLY A 675 -8.00 -12.32 21.98
CA GLY A 675 -7.26 -13.58 21.93
C GLY A 675 -5.91 -13.50 22.66
N PRO A 676 -5.15 -14.58 22.66
CA PRO A 676 -3.80 -14.54 23.23
C PRO A 676 -2.89 -13.65 22.39
N ILE A 677 -1.94 -12.98 23.04
CA ILE A 677 -0.87 -12.24 22.34
C ILE A 677 -0.09 -13.21 21.46
N PRO A 678 0.08 -12.91 20.14
CA PRO A 678 0.80 -13.76 19.22
C PRO A 678 2.27 -13.95 19.65
N ILE A 679 2.75 -15.18 19.54
CA ILE A 679 4.14 -15.52 19.89
C ILE A 679 4.99 -15.46 18.62
N PRO A 680 6.09 -14.68 18.59
CA PRO A 680 7.00 -14.64 17.45
C PRO A 680 7.54 -16.05 17.11
N ALA A 681 7.75 -16.31 15.81
CA ALA A 681 8.27 -17.59 15.32
C ALA A 681 9.64 -17.93 15.92
N PHE A 682 10.46 -16.91 16.09
CA PHE A 682 11.78 -16.98 16.73
C PHE A 682 11.85 -15.94 17.85
N LYS A 683 12.54 -16.25 18.93
CA LYS A 683 12.91 -15.22 19.91
C LYS A 683 13.89 -14.27 19.21
N ALA A 684 13.64 -12.96 19.29
CA ALA A 684 14.63 -11.97 18.89
C ALA A 684 15.93 -12.25 19.65
N ARG A 685 17.03 -12.42 18.91
CA ARG A 685 18.37 -12.60 19.49
C ARG A 685 19.04 -11.26 19.67
#